data_1d1c5b0dcadd3469a52fecb98b334a85
#
_entry.id   1d1c5b0dcadd3469a52fecb98b334a85
#
_cell.length_a   1.000
_cell.length_b   1.000
_cell.length_c   1.000
_cell.angle_alpha   90.00
_cell.angle_beta   90.00
_cell.angle_gamma   90.00
#
_symmetry.space_group_name_H-M   'P 1'
#
loop_
_entity.id
_entity.type
_entity.pdbx_description
1 polymer ?
#
loop_
_entity_poly.entity_id
_entity_poly.type
_entity_poly.pdbx_seq_one_letter_code
_entity_poly.pdbx_strand_id
1 'polypeptide(L)'
;MTNAQLDQLSINCIRTLSMDAVQQAQSGHPGTPMALAPLVYTLWNRVMRFDPQDPIWPNRDRFVLSNGHASMLLWSALHLSGTRAVNAEYERLGQSAVSLDDIRHFRQLGSKAPGHPEYHWVSGVETTTGPLGQGVATSVGMAIAEVWLANRYNRPDFEIFDYNIYAVCGDGCMMEGVASEAASLAGHLALDNLCWIYDNNHITIEGNTRITFTEDIAARFLGYGWNVLRVGDANDISRIEHALAIFRETKGRPTFIILDSHIGYGSPHKQDTAEAHGEPLGEQEIRLAKRDYGWPEDAKFLVPEAVREHFAAGIGARGERARSRWAELFAAYHSNYPDLATEIDLMQRRELPAGWDSELPVFPPDPKGVAGRDASGKVLNALAQNIPWLLGGSADLGPSNRTTLTFDGAGDFQPSTPGGRNLHFGIREHAMAAVVNGLSLSKLRAFGATFFIFSDYARPAIRLSALMELPTFFVFTHDAMGDGEDGPTHQPVEQLASFRAEPGLVVLRPGDANEVVEAYRYIMQMRHGPAVLALSRQPLPTLDRIKFAPASGLLRGAYVLSDPPKGKPEVILIGSGSELSLCVNAHEELLAEGVRSRVVSMPSWEIFEHQTQAYQDSILPPDVTARVAVEQASTFGWERYVGNSGRVIGMKTFGASAPLKELQRKFGFEPE
;
A
#
# COMPACT_ATOMS: atom_id res chain seq x y z
N MET A 1 11.20 29.69 32.07
CA MET A 1 10.54 28.39 32.34
C MET A 1 11.62 27.31 32.46
N THR A 2 11.44 26.34 33.34
CA THR A 2 12.29 25.14 33.37
C THR A 2 11.97 24.22 32.19
N ASN A 3 12.86 23.27 31.87
CA ASN A 3 12.56 22.29 30.80
C ASN A 3 11.26 21.51 31.08
N ALA A 4 11.03 21.07 32.32
CA ALA A 4 9.78 20.39 32.69
C ALA A 4 8.52 21.26 32.50
N GLN A 5 8.62 22.57 32.71
CA GLN A 5 7.51 23.49 32.43
C GLN A 5 7.27 23.66 30.92
N LEU A 6 8.33 23.67 30.10
CA LEU A 6 8.23 23.71 28.64
C LEU A 6 7.66 22.41 28.07
N ASP A 7 8.05 21.27 28.63
CA ASP A 7 7.50 19.97 28.27
C ASP A 7 5.98 19.95 28.48
N GLN A 8 5.55 20.30 29.70
CA GLN A 8 4.13 20.30 30.05
C GLN A 8 3.33 21.32 29.21
N LEU A 9 3.91 22.49 28.95
CA LEU A 9 3.30 23.51 28.09
C LEU A 9 3.11 22.98 26.66
N SER A 10 4.10 22.28 26.13
CA SER A 10 4.08 21.68 24.78
C SER A 10 3.05 20.57 24.68
N ILE A 11 2.98 19.69 25.67
CA ILE A 11 1.98 18.62 25.77
C ILE A 11 0.57 19.20 25.82
N ASN A 12 0.36 20.21 26.68
CA ASN A 12 -0.95 20.87 26.80
C ASN A 12 -1.33 21.63 25.52
N CYS A 13 -0.36 22.16 24.77
CA CYS A 13 -0.61 22.75 23.47
C CYS A 13 -1.15 21.72 22.47
N ILE A 14 -0.60 20.50 22.40
CA ILE A 14 -1.12 19.40 21.56
C ILE A 14 -2.55 19.03 21.98
N ARG A 15 -2.81 18.89 23.28
CA ARG A 15 -4.14 18.58 23.84
C ARG A 15 -5.18 19.63 23.44
N THR A 16 -4.86 20.91 23.67
CA THR A 16 -5.80 22.00 23.44
C THR A 16 -6.06 22.26 21.96
N LEU A 17 -5.04 22.17 21.09
CA LEU A 17 -5.23 22.23 19.64
C LEU A 17 -6.18 21.12 19.16
N SER A 18 -6.04 19.91 19.70
CA SER A 18 -6.88 18.76 19.34
C SER A 18 -8.33 18.96 19.76
N MET A 19 -8.57 19.40 21.00
CA MET A 19 -9.92 19.70 21.48
C MET A 19 -10.58 20.82 20.67
N ASP A 20 -9.86 21.91 20.45
CA ASP A 20 -10.38 23.09 19.74
C ASP A 20 -10.75 22.76 18.29
N ALA A 21 -9.90 21.98 17.58
CA ALA A 21 -10.14 21.59 16.21
C ALA A 21 -11.34 20.68 16.05
N VAL A 22 -11.46 19.66 16.92
CA VAL A 22 -12.60 18.73 16.91
C VAL A 22 -13.89 19.46 17.26
N GLN A 23 -13.85 20.35 18.25
CA GLN A 23 -15.02 21.14 18.64
C GLN A 23 -15.47 22.09 17.55
N GLN A 24 -14.54 22.76 16.88
CA GLN A 24 -14.87 23.67 15.77
C GLN A 24 -15.44 22.92 14.57
N ALA A 25 -14.90 21.78 14.24
CA ALA A 25 -15.38 20.93 13.16
C ALA A 25 -16.72 20.23 13.49
N GLN A 26 -17.15 20.21 14.77
CA GLN A 26 -18.27 19.42 15.28
C GLN A 26 -18.18 17.94 14.87
N SER A 27 -16.94 17.44 14.69
CA SER A 27 -16.65 16.09 14.22
C SER A 27 -15.19 15.74 14.51
N GLY A 28 -14.93 14.53 14.99
CA GLY A 28 -13.57 14.02 15.21
C GLY A 28 -13.42 13.30 16.54
N HIS A 29 -12.16 12.95 16.84
CA HIS A 29 -11.81 12.09 17.97
C HIS A 29 -10.82 12.84 18.89
N PRO A 30 -11.29 13.51 19.96
CA PRO A 30 -10.43 14.31 20.83
C PRO A 30 -9.71 13.48 21.90
N GLY A 31 -10.31 12.38 22.35
CA GLY A 31 -9.88 11.69 23.56
C GLY A 31 -8.52 11.02 23.46
N THR A 32 -8.23 10.30 22.39
CA THR A 32 -6.89 9.71 22.17
C THR A 32 -5.79 10.76 22.00
N PRO A 33 -5.97 11.86 21.24
CA PRO A 33 -5.03 12.98 21.25
C PRO A 33 -4.74 13.56 22.63
N MET A 34 -5.74 13.68 23.49
CA MET A 34 -5.55 14.17 24.86
C MET A 34 -4.73 13.18 25.71
N ALA A 35 -4.96 11.88 25.56
CA ALA A 35 -4.26 10.82 26.28
C ALA A 35 -2.80 10.69 25.82
N LEU A 36 -2.56 10.66 24.51
CA LEU A 36 -1.26 10.35 23.92
C LEU A 36 -0.39 11.57 23.58
N ALA A 37 -0.82 12.79 23.92
CA ALA A 37 -0.01 13.99 23.72
C ALA A 37 1.40 13.86 24.33
N PRO A 38 1.61 13.31 25.55
CA PRO A 38 2.94 13.12 26.10
C PRO A 38 3.80 12.15 25.29
N LEU A 39 3.23 11.05 24.78
CA LEU A 39 3.93 10.10 23.91
C LEU A 39 4.43 10.77 22.63
N VAL A 40 3.52 11.45 21.91
CA VAL A 40 3.85 12.10 20.63
C VAL A 40 4.86 13.23 20.85
N TYR A 41 4.68 14.03 21.89
CA TYR A 41 5.68 15.02 22.29
C TYR A 41 7.06 14.38 22.52
N THR A 42 7.12 13.27 23.26
CA THR A 42 8.38 12.58 23.57
C THR A 42 9.04 12.00 22.32
N LEU A 43 8.29 11.29 21.49
CA LEU A 43 8.79 10.76 20.23
C LEU A 43 9.35 11.88 19.33
N TRP A 44 8.55 12.88 19.05
CA TRP A 44 8.91 13.96 18.13
C TRP A 44 9.98 14.86 18.72
N ASN A 45 9.78 15.40 19.91
CA ASN A 45 10.68 16.43 20.42
C ASN A 45 11.98 15.88 21.03
N ARG A 46 12.03 14.59 21.41
CA ARG A 46 13.17 14.04 22.16
C ARG A 46 13.87 12.84 21.52
N VAL A 47 13.17 12.04 20.70
CA VAL A 47 13.68 10.72 20.28
C VAL A 47 13.94 10.64 18.78
N MET A 48 12.94 10.90 17.93
CA MET A 48 13.01 10.64 16.50
C MET A 48 14.10 11.44 15.77
N ARG A 49 14.72 10.79 14.79
CA ARG A 49 15.58 11.41 13.78
C ARG A 49 14.71 11.80 12.58
N PHE A 50 14.19 13.00 12.62
CA PHE A 50 13.32 13.57 11.58
C PHE A 50 13.67 15.06 11.44
N ASP A 51 13.97 15.50 10.21
CA ASP A 51 14.21 16.90 9.92
C ASP A 51 12.92 17.56 9.40
N PRO A 52 12.28 18.45 10.18
CA PRO A 52 11.08 19.15 9.71
C PRO A 52 11.30 19.99 8.45
N GLN A 53 12.54 20.40 8.16
CA GLN A 53 12.88 21.14 6.95
C GLN A 53 13.10 20.24 5.74
N ASP A 54 13.24 18.91 5.95
CA ASP A 54 13.39 17.88 4.92
C ASP A 54 12.62 16.60 5.28
N PRO A 55 11.28 16.64 5.26
CA PRO A 55 10.44 15.53 5.72
C PRO A 55 10.48 14.30 4.81
N ILE A 56 11.23 14.36 3.72
CA ILE A 56 11.44 13.26 2.76
C ILE A 56 12.85 12.68 2.81
N TRP A 57 13.71 13.15 3.71
CA TRP A 57 15.06 12.62 3.89
C TRP A 57 15.06 11.08 3.98
N PRO A 58 15.84 10.37 3.13
CA PRO A 58 15.74 8.90 3.01
C PRO A 58 15.97 8.14 4.32
N ASN A 59 16.93 8.55 5.14
CA ASN A 59 17.30 7.88 6.40
C ASN A 59 16.61 8.47 7.65
N ARG A 60 15.46 9.15 7.49
CA ARG A 60 14.64 9.60 8.63
C ARG A 60 13.96 8.42 9.30
N ASP A 61 13.73 8.49 10.61
CA ASP A 61 12.83 7.59 11.29
C ASP A 61 11.39 7.75 10.76
N ARG A 62 10.59 6.68 10.82
CA ARG A 62 9.21 6.67 10.33
C ARG A 62 8.24 6.68 11.50
N PHE A 63 7.26 7.58 11.45
CA PHE A 63 6.15 7.63 12.40
C PHE A 63 4.85 7.22 11.71
N VAL A 64 4.21 6.16 12.22
CA VAL A 64 2.94 5.64 11.71
C VAL A 64 1.87 5.77 12.78
N LEU A 65 0.84 6.54 12.52
CA LEU A 65 -0.34 6.63 13.38
C LEU A 65 -1.39 5.61 12.88
N SER A 66 -1.32 4.36 13.37
CA SER A 66 -2.21 3.28 12.94
C SER A 66 -3.65 3.46 13.44
N ASN A 67 -3.84 4.04 14.63
CA ASN A 67 -5.12 4.54 15.11
C ASN A 67 -5.41 5.92 14.47
N GLY A 68 -5.56 5.94 13.15
CA GLY A 68 -5.61 7.14 12.32
C GLY A 68 -6.71 8.14 12.68
N HIS A 69 -7.76 7.71 13.38
CA HIS A 69 -8.80 8.61 13.92
C HIS A 69 -8.23 9.64 14.91
N ALA A 70 -7.10 9.35 15.58
CA ALA A 70 -6.37 10.29 16.43
C ALA A 70 -5.54 11.32 15.64
N SER A 71 -5.90 11.61 14.40
CA SER A 71 -5.13 12.41 13.43
C SER A 71 -4.67 13.77 13.95
N MET A 72 -5.42 14.40 14.87
CA MET A 72 -5.02 15.66 15.47
C MET A 72 -3.70 15.59 16.26
N LEU A 73 -3.29 14.40 16.74
CA LEU A 73 -1.94 14.21 17.29
C LEU A 73 -0.88 14.53 16.25
N LEU A 74 -1.04 13.97 15.05
CA LEU A 74 -0.08 14.14 13.96
C LEU A 74 -0.12 15.56 13.40
N TRP A 75 -1.32 16.13 13.23
CA TRP A 75 -1.45 17.52 12.74
C TRP A 75 -0.81 18.52 13.71
N SER A 76 -1.02 18.33 15.00
CA SER A 76 -0.37 19.17 16.02
C SER A 76 1.14 19.00 16.01
N ALA A 77 1.66 17.78 15.90
CA ALA A 77 3.09 17.52 15.83
C ALA A 77 3.76 18.16 14.59
N LEU A 78 3.15 17.99 13.40
CA LEU A 78 3.64 18.58 12.15
C LEU A 78 3.62 20.12 12.18
N HIS A 79 2.55 20.69 12.76
CA HIS A 79 2.44 22.14 12.92
C HIS A 79 3.50 22.70 13.89
N LEU A 80 3.62 22.12 15.09
CA LEU A 80 4.51 22.61 16.14
C LEU A 80 5.99 22.41 15.79
N SER A 81 6.33 21.32 15.08
CA SER A 81 7.69 21.10 14.59
C SER A 81 8.08 22.01 13.41
N GLY A 82 7.09 22.69 12.79
CA GLY A 82 7.33 23.53 11.62
C GLY A 82 7.69 22.75 10.36
N THR A 83 7.14 21.52 10.23
CA THR A 83 7.37 20.65 9.07
C THR A 83 6.97 21.34 7.78
N ARG A 84 7.87 21.27 6.76
CA ARG A 84 7.68 21.87 5.45
C ARG A 84 6.88 20.99 4.51
N ALA A 85 6.15 21.64 3.62
CA ALA A 85 5.45 20.95 2.55
C ALA A 85 6.41 20.46 1.46
N VAL A 86 6.00 19.38 0.79
CA VAL A 86 6.68 18.80 -0.38
C VAL A 86 5.64 18.67 -1.49
N ASN A 87 6.02 18.91 -2.74
CA ASN A 87 5.14 18.72 -3.90
C ASN A 87 5.11 17.25 -4.38
N ALA A 88 4.37 16.99 -5.46
CA ALA A 88 4.24 15.65 -6.05
C ALA A 88 5.57 15.13 -6.64
N GLU A 89 6.48 16.01 -7.03
CA GLU A 89 7.83 15.71 -7.53
C GLU A 89 8.83 15.48 -6.40
N TYR A 90 8.39 15.47 -5.14
CA TYR A 90 9.21 15.37 -3.93
C TYR A 90 10.18 16.54 -3.71
N GLU A 91 9.84 17.72 -4.21
CA GLU A 91 10.60 18.94 -3.97
C GLU A 91 10.05 19.66 -2.73
N ARG A 92 10.97 20.21 -1.93
CA ARG A 92 10.62 20.96 -0.70
C ARG A 92 10.03 22.32 -1.06
N LEU A 93 8.89 22.64 -0.48
CA LEU A 93 8.22 23.92 -0.63
C LEU A 93 8.53 24.84 0.55
N GLY A 94 8.46 26.15 0.32
CA GLY A 94 8.69 27.15 1.36
C GLY A 94 7.58 27.28 2.41
N GLN A 95 6.45 26.57 2.24
CA GLN A 95 5.28 26.64 3.12
C GLN A 95 5.24 25.50 4.14
N SER A 96 4.44 25.66 5.19
CA SER A 96 4.21 24.60 6.20
C SER A 96 3.41 23.45 5.62
N ALA A 97 3.71 22.22 6.05
CA ALA A 97 2.92 21.03 5.74
C ALA A 97 1.50 21.12 6.31
N VAL A 98 1.39 21.60 7.57
CA VAL A 98 0.13 21.86 8.26
C VAL A 98 0.21 23.24 8.91
N SER A 99 -0.59 24.20 8.46
CA SER A 99 -0.68 25.51 9.06
C SER A 99 -1.66 25.53 10.24
N LEU A 100 -1.63 26.59 11.05
CA LEU A 100 -2.67 26.76 12.11
C LEU A 100 -4.06 26.97 11.50
N ASP A 101 -4.11 27.52 10.29
CA ASP A 101 -5.37 27.70 9.58
C ASP A 101 -5.94 26.36 9.10
N ASP A 102 -5.09 25.44 8.64
CA ASP A 102 -5.51 24.07 8.34
C ASP A 102 -6.09 23.37 9.57
N ILE A 103 -5.48 23.56 10.76
CA ILE A 103 -6.01 23.01 12.02
C ILE A 103 -7.37 23.62 12.38
N ARG A 104 -7.57 24.93 12.15
CA ARG A 104 -8.87 25.58 12.32
C ARG A 104 -9.93 25.04 11.36
N HIS A 105 -9.51 24.60 10.19
CA HIS A 105 -10.36 24.00 9.17
C HIS A 105 -10.26 22.46 9.15
N PHE A 106 -9.97 21.85 10.31
CA PHE A 106 -9.93 20.39 10.48
C PHE A 106 -11.15 19.72 9.86
N ARG A 107 -10.95 18.68 9.05
CA ARG A 107 -12.00 17.95 8.30
C ARG A 107 -12.80 18.78 7.29
N GLN A 108 -12.29 19.94 6.88
CA GLN A 108 -12.92 20.74 5.84
C GLN A 108 -12.23 20.49 4.49
N LEU A 109 -12.99 20.66 3.40
CA LEU A 109 -12.47 20.48 2.04
C LEU A 109 -11.26 21.38 1.78
N GLY A 110 -10.18 20.81 1.28
CA GLY A 110 -8.94 21.52 0.94
C GLY A 110 -7.97 21.73 2.11
N SER A 111 -8.38 21.51 3.37
CA SER A 111 -7.49 21.60 4.53
C SER A 111 -6.40 20.52 4.49
N LYS A 112 -5.20 20.86 4.96
CA LYS A 112 -4.10 19.92 5.22
C LYS A 112 -4.19 19.25 6.60
N ALA A 113 -5.37 19.32 7.24
CA ALA A 113 -5.71 18.59 8.45
C ALA A 113 -6.94 17.70 8.20
N PRO A 114 -6.87 16.67 7.34
CA PRO A 114 -7.98 15.76 7.09
C PRO A 114 -8.31 14.91 8.32
N GLY A 115 -9.45 14.20 8.26
CA GLY A 115 -9.95 13.38 9.37
C GLY A 115 -9.08 12.20 9.77
N HIS A 116 -8.26 11.71 8.84
CA HIS A 116 -7.30 10.62 9.00
C HIS A 116 -6.02 10.96 8.23
N PRO A 117 -4.87 10.35 8.56
CA PRO A 117 -3.63 10.55 7.81
C PRO A 117 -3.77 10.12 6.35
N GLU A 118 -3.40 10.99 5.43
CA GLU A 118 -3.44 10.75 3.98
C GLU A 118 -2.06 11.01 3.37
N TYR A 119 -1.41 9.95 2.90
CA TYR A 119 -0.15 10.01 2.17
C TYR A 119 -0.36 10.75 0.84
N HIS A 120 0.61 11.53 0.42
CA HIS A 120 0.59 12.51 -0.67
C HIS A 120 -0.24 13.78 -0.41
N TRP A 121 -1.31 13.70 0.37
CA TRP A 121 -2.09 14.90 0.68
C TRP A 121 -1.40 15.80 1.70
N VAL A 122 -0.78 15.20 2.72
CA VAL A 122 -0.08 15.95 3.78
C VAL A 122 1.37 15.49 3.87
N SER A 123 2.31 16.43 3.72
CA SER A 123 3.75 16.16 3.87
C SER A 123 4.09 15.78 5.31
N GLY A 124 4.96 14.79 5.49
CA GLY A 124 5.29 14.23 6.80
C GLY A 124 4.39 13.06 7.23
N VAL A 125 3.37 12.72 6.43
CA VAL A 125 2.59 11.48 6.60
C VAL A 125 3.29 10.34 5.88
N GLU A 126 3.63 9.28 6.61
CA GLU A 126 4.38 8.13 6.07
C GLU A 126 3.49 7.10 5.37
N THR A 127 2.22 7.00 5.77
CA THR A 127 1.23 6.10 5.16
C THR A 127 -0.19 6.57 5.45
N THR A 128 -1.11 6.29 4.54
CA THR A 128 -2.55 6.51 4.78
C THR A 128 -3.06 5.48 5.77
N THR A 129 -3.75 5.96 6.81
CA THR A 129 -4.40 5.14 7.82
C THR A 129 -5.86 5.60 8.03
N GLY A 130 -6.60 4.90 8.85
CA GLY A 130 -8.04 5.08 9.06
C GLY A 130 -8.70 3.72 9.20
N PRO A 131 -8.57 2.80 8.21
CA PRO A 131 -8.87 1.39 8.44
C PRO A 131 -7.89 0.83 9.47
N LEU A 132 -8.44 0.36 10.62
CA LEU A 132 -7.64 -0.10 11.75
C LEU A 132 -6.80 -1.35 11.38
N GLY A 133 -5.64 -1.48 12.00
CA GLY A 133 -4.69 -2.55 11.70
C GLY A 133 -3.79 -2.32 10.47
N GLN A 134 -4.19 -1.48 9.52
CA GLN A 134 -3.41 -1.26 8.29
C GLN A 134 -2.07 -0.57 8.56
N GLY A 135 -2.05 0.44 9.43
CA GLY A 135 -0.82 1.17 9.74
C GLY A 135 0.25 0.29 10.37
N VAL A 136 -0.11 -0.54 11.36
CA VAL A 136 0.83 -1.49 11.98
C VAL A 136 1.31 -2.53 10.97
N ALA A 137 0.45 -3.05 10.10
CA ALA A 137 0.85 -4.00 9.08
C ALA A 137 1.78 -3.37 8.02
N THR A 138 1.48 -2.16 7.57
CA THR A 138 2.33 -1.39 6.65
C THR A 138 3.70 -1.08 7.26
N SER A 139 3.76 -0.81 8.58
CA SER A 139 5.01 -0.54 9.31
C SER A 139 5.99 -1.73 9.27
N VAL A 140 5.48 -2.97 9.20
CA VAL A 140 6.32 -4.17 9.01
C VAL A 140 7.03 -4.13 7.66
N GLY A 141 6.34 -3.70 6.60
CA GLY A 141 6.95 -3.52 5.28
C GLY A 141 8.04 -2.45 5.27
N MET A 142 7.85 -1.35 6.02
CA MET A 142 8.88 -0.32 6.18
C MET A 142 10.11 -0.85 6.95
N ALA A 143 9.89 -1.71 7.94
CA ALA A 143 10.98 -2.32 8.72
C ALA A 143 11.78 -3.34 7.87
N ILE A 144 11.10 -4.18 7.08
CA ILE A 144 11.75 -5.07 6.12
C ILE A 144 12.57 -4.26 5.11
N ALA A 145 12.02 -3.14 4.62
CA ALA A 145 12.70 -2.29 3.65
C ALA A 145 14.01 -1.73 4.21
N GLU A 146 14.01 -1.22 5.45
CA GLU A 146 15.23 -0.71 6.07
C GLU A 146 16.30 -1.79 6.20
N VAL A 147 15.94 -2.97 6.75
CA VAL A 147 16.86 -4.10 6.91
C VAL A 147 17.47 -4.51 5.57
N TRP A 148 16.66 -4.57 4.50
CA TRP A 148 17.13 -4.91 3.16
C TRP A 148 18.03 -3.80 2.59
N LEU A 149 17.65 -2.53 2.71
CA LEU A 149 18.41 -1.37 2.25
C LEU A 149 19.77 -1.29 2.96
N ALA A 150 19.78 -1.47 4.28
CA ALA A 150 21.00 -1.51 5.08
C ALA A 150 21.94 -2.63 4.61
N ASN A 151 21.42 -3.84 4.41
CA ASN A 151 22.21 -4.97 3.95
C ASN A 151 22.81 -4.74 2.54
N ARG A 152 22.04 -4.14 1.63
CA ARG A 152 22.49 -3.91 0.26
C ARG A 152 23.48 -2.74 0.15
N TYR A 153 23.20 -1.63 0.81
CA TYR A 153 23.89 -0.36 0.56
C TYR A 153 24.90 0.05 1.62
N ASN A 154 24.74 -0.35 2.89
CA ASN A 154 25.73 -0.01 3.91
C ASN A 154 27.08 -0.67 3.61
N ARG A 155 28.15 0.04 3.90
CA ARG A 155 29.54 -0.39 3.75
C ARG A 155 30.31 -0.03 5.01
N PRO A 156 31.47 -0.63 5.29
CA PRO A 156 32.33 -0.16 6.38
C PRO A 156 32.53 1.35 6.28
N ASP A 157 32.31 2.04 7.39
CA ASP A 157 32.36 3.50 7.54
C ASP A 157 31.23 4.29 6.81
N PHE A 158 30.30 3.62 6.15
CA PHE A 158 29.17 4.22 5.42
C PHE A 158 27.84 3.55 5.81
N GLU A 159 27.27 3.97 6.93
CA GLU A 159 25.94 3.56 7.38
C GLU A 159 24.89 4.49 6.77
N ILE A 160 24.44 4.16 5.54
CA ILE A 160 23.51 5.00 4.74
C ILE A 160 22.08 4.83 5.21
N PHE A 161 21.69 3.61 5.65
CA PHE A 161 20.37 3.28 6.16
C PHE A 161 20.48 2.64 7.55
N ASP A 162 19.78 3.24 8.54
CA ASP A 162 19.72 2.76 9.93
C ASP A 162 18.47 3.31 10.66
N TYR A 163 17.39 3.59 9.92
CA TYR A 163 16.20 4.22 10.50
C TYR A 163 15.29 3.27 11.25
N ASN A 164 14.61 3.80 12.26
CA ASN A 164 13.62 3.08 13.06
C ASN A 164 12.19 3.41 12.62
N ILE A 165 11.28 2.47 12.89
CA ILE A 165 9.85 2.61 12.63
C ILE A 165 9.08 2.60 13.95
N TYR A 166 8.32 3.65 14.20
CA TYR A 166 7.45 3.81 15.37
C TYR A 166 6.00 3.82 14.92
N ALA A 167 5.22 2.81 15.29
CA ALA A 167 3.79 2.75 14.97
C ALA A 167 2.95 2.81 16.25
N VAL A 168 2.07 3.80 16.31
CA VAL A 168 1.11 3.96 17.41
C VAL A 168 -0.20 3.31 17.03
N CYS A 169 -0.75 2.48 17.90
CA CYS A 169 -1.99 1.72 17.66
C CYS A 169 -2.86 1.69 18.94
N GLY A 170 -4.11 1.36 18.79
CA GLY A 170 -5.06 1.22 19.90
C GLY A 170 -5.74 -0.15 19.90
N ASP A 171 -6.71 -0.33 20.82
CA ASP A 171 -7.47 -1.58 20.99
C ASP A 171 -8.04 -2.12 19.67
N GLY A 172 -8.67 -1.26 18.87
CA GLY A 172 -9.23 -1.64 17.60
C GLY A 172 -8.20 -2.17 16.58
N CYS A 173 -6.98 -1.61 16.56
CA CYS A 173 -5.90 -2.17 15.75
C CYS A 173 -5.52 -3.59 16.19
N MET A 174 -5.54 -3.85 17.50
CA MET A 174 -5.20 -5.16 18.06
C MET A 174 -6.31 -6.20 17.87
N MET A 175 -7.55 -5.77 17.66
CA MET A 175 -8.68 -6.65 17.33
C MET A 175 -8.65 -7.09 15.85
N GLU A 176 -8.05 -6.30 14.96
CA GLU A 176 -7.97 -6.61 13.53
C GLU A 176 -7.05 -7.79 13.24
N GLY A 177 -7.53 -8.74 12.43
CA GLY A 177 -6.76 -9.94 12.04
C GLY A 177 -5.44 -9.61 11.35
N VAL A 178 -5.40 -8.57 10.52
CA VAL A 178 -4.19 -8.13 9.81
C VAL A 178 -3.06 -7.75 10.75
N ALA A 179 -3.36 -7.20 11.94
CA ALA A 179 -2.35 -6.90 12.95
C ALA A 179 -1.70 -8.18 13.50
N SER A 180 -2.48 -9.25 13.70
CA SER A 180 -1.96 -10.56 14.14
C SER A 180 -1.09 -11.22 13.07
N GLU A 181 -1.51 -11.19 11.82
CA GLU A 181 -0.72 -11.69 10.68
C GLU A 181 0.63 -10.96 10.60
N ALA A 182 0.61 -9.62 10.64
CA ALA A 182 1.78 -8.78 10.54
C ALA A 182 2.72 -8.93 11.76
N ALA A 183 2.17 -8.98 12.98
CA ALA A 183 2.95 -9.18 14.21
C ALA A 183 3.68 -10.51 14.22
N SER A 184 3.00 -11.60 13.81
CA SER A 184 3.60 -12.92 13.67
C SER A 184 4.75 -12.93 12.68
N LEU A 185 4.58 -12.28 11.52
CA LEU A 185 5.62 -12.16 10.50
C LEU A 185 6.81 -11.33 11.01
N ALA A 186 6.57 -10.19 11.65
CA ALA A 186 7.62 -9.33 12.19
C ALA A 186 8.47 -10.03 13.25
N GLY A 187 7.85 -10.80 14.15
CA GLY A 187 8.56 -11.61 15.13
C GLY A 187 9.40 -12.70 14.49
N HIS A 188 8.85 -13.42 13.48
CA HIS A 188 9.59 -14.43 12.71
C HIS A 188 10.82 -13.83 12.01
N LEU A 189 10.68 -12.64 11.42
CA LEU A 189 11.76 -11.95 10.72
C LEU A 189 12.71 -11.18 11.67
N ALA A 190 12.48 -11.23 12.98
CA ALA A 190 13.33 -10.62 13.99
C ALA A 190 13.61 -9.11 13.78
N LEU A 191 12.62 -8.34 13.34
CA LEU A 191 12.76 -6.93 12.93
C LEU A 191 12.99 -6.00 14.13
N ASP A 192 14.23 -5.83 14.54
CA ASP A 192 14.61 -5.07 15.73
C ASP A 192 14.57 -3.53 15.56
N ASN A 193 14.36 -3.06 14.34
CA ASN A 193 14.12 -1.67 13.98
C ASN A 193 12.63 -1.25 14.06
N LEU A 194 11.74 -2.16 14.53
CA LEU A 194 10.29 -1.93 14.60
C LEU A 194 9.82 -1.83 16.05
N CYS A 195 9.13 -0.71 16.35
CA CYS A 195 8.47 -0.48 17.64
C CYS A 195 6.97 -0.21 17.43
N TRP A 196 6.11 -1.07 17.98
CA TRP A 196 4.69 -0.77 18.12
C TRP A 196 4.40 -0.27 19.53
N ILE A 197 3.64 0.84 19.63
CA ILE A 197 3.25 1.45 20.90
C ILE A 197 1.74 1.38 20.99
N TYR A 198 1.25 0.59 21.90
CA TYR A 198 -0.16 0.28 22.08
C TYR A 198 -0.79 1.16 23.14
N ASP A 199 -1.73 2.00 22.73
CA ASP A 199 -2.61 2.81 23.58
C ASP A 199 -3.62 1.89 24.27
N ASN A 200 -3.30 1.51 25.51
CA ASN A 200 -4.10 0.61 26.33
C ASN A 200 -5.06 1.42 27.20
N ASN A 201 -6.08 2.03 26.58
CA ASN A 201 -7.07 2.85 27.28
C ASN A 201 -8.39 2.14 27.59
N HIS A 202 -8.59 0.93 27.06
CA HIS A 202 -9.75 0.08 27.28
C HIS A 202 -11.10 0.65 26.80
N ILE A 203 -11.11 1.65 25.91
CA ILE A 203 -12.32 2.30 25.42
C ILE A 203 -12.36 2.30 23.88
N THR A 204 -13.50 1.92 23.33
CA THR A 204 -13.87 2.07 21.93
C THR A 204 -15.12 2.93 21.78
N ILE A 205 -15.57 3.13 20.53
CA ILE A 205 -16.85 3.83 20.25
C ILE A 205 -18.04 3.15 20.95
N GLU A 206 -18.04 1.81 21.03
CA GLU A 206 -19.13 1.03 21.61
C GLU A 206 -19.10 1.04 23.16
N GLY A 207 -17.96 1.37 23.76
CA GLY A 207 -17.80 1.40 25.20
C GLY A 207 -16.51 0.75 25.68
N ASN A 208 -16.55 0.18 26.89
CA ASN A 208 -15.40 -0.48 27.47
C ASN A 208 -15.08 -1.80 26.75
N THR A 209 -13.80 -2.04 26.44
CA THR A 209 -13.35 -3.21 25.68
C THR A 209 -13.71 -4.56 26.30
N ARG A 210 -14.03 -4.62 27.60
CA ARG A 210 -14.47 -5.85 28.29
C ARG A 210 -15.67 -6.54 27.65
N ILE A 211 -16.44 -5.84 26.84
CA ILE A 211 -17.58 -6.45 26.13
C ILE A 211 -17.18 -7.27 24.92
N THR A 212 -15.97 -7.06 24.36
CA THR A 212 -15.52 -7.71 23.11
C THR A 212 -14.07 -8.17 23.13
N PHE A 213 -13.22 -7.65 24.05
CA PHE A 213 -11.79 -7.82 23.97
C PHE A 213 -11.17 -7.95 25.38
N THR A 214 -10.89 -9.20 25.78
CA THR A 214 -10.41 -9.55 27.13
C THR A 214 -9.14 -10.41 27.13
N GLU A 215 -8.49 -10.54 25.98
CA GLU A 215 -7.27 -11.31 25.86
C GLU A 215 -6.07 -10.64 26.52
N ASP A 216 -5.08 -11.44 26.94
CA ASP A 216 -3.79 -10.94 27.42
C ASP A 216 -2.89 -10.61 26.21
N ILE A 217 -2.89 -9.32 25.84
CA ILE A 217 -2.10 -8.81 24.72
C ILE A 217 -0.60 -9.01 24.96
N ALA A 218 -0.10 -8.87 26.19
CA ALA A 218 1.30 -9.08 26.51
C ALA A 218 1.70 -10.53 26.19
N ALA A 219 0.90 -11.50 26.65
CA ALA A 219 1.15 -12.91 26.39
C ALA A 219 1.09 -13.22 24.89
N ARG A 220 0.14 -12.61 24.13
CA ARG A 220 0.05 -12.77 22.68
C ARG A 220 1.32 -12.31 21.96
N PHE A 221 1.83 -11.13 22.27
CA PHE A 221 3.06 -10.60 21.65
C PHE A 221 4.33 -11.33 22.10
N LEU A 222 4.41 -11.79 23.35
CA LEU A 222 5.48 -12.70 23.80
C LEU A 222 5.46 -14.00 22.97
N GLY A 223 4.26 -14.54 22.68
CA GLY A 223 4.09 -15.73 21.83
C GLY A 223 4.53 -15.50 20.38
N TYR A 224 4.45 -14.27 19.86
CA TYR A 224 5.01 -13.90 18.56
C TYR A 224 6.53 -13.65 18.57
N GLY A 225 7.19 -13.73 19.73
CA GLY A 225 8.64 -13.50 19.83
C GLY A 225 9.06 -12.05 19.99
N TRP A 226 8.13 -11.15 20.32
CA TRP A 226 8.41 -9.73 20.53
C TRP A 226 9.03 -9.47 21.92
N ASN A 227 9.82 -8.40 22.03
CA ASN A 227 10.18 -7.78 23.29
C ASN A 227 8.98 -6.95 23.78
N VAL A 228 8.42 -7.29 24.95
CA VAL A 228 7.23 -6.63 25.48
C VAL A 228 7.60 -5.79 26.70
N LEU A 229 7.29 -4.50 26.62
CA LEU A 229 7.49 -3.52 27.69
C LEU A 229 6.15 -2.94 28.14
N ARG A 230 6.06 -2.45 29.38
CA ARG A 230 4.87 -1.74 29.86
C ARG A 230 5.24 -0.42 30.54
N VAL A 231 4.56 0.62 30.14
CA VAL A 231 4.58 1.96 30.76
C VAL A 231 3.20 2.19 31.38
N GLY A 232 3.14 2.19 32.72
CA GLY A 232 1.87 2.22 33.47
C GLY A 232 1.20 3.59 33.55
N ASP A 233 1.79 4.64 33.00
CA ASP A 233 1.20 5.98 32.93
C ASP A 233 1.71 6.73 31.70
N ALA A 234 0.82 7.05 30.77
CA ALA A 234 1.14 7.80 29.56
C ALA A 234 1.63 9.23 29.84
N ASN A 235 1.46 9.77 31.04
CA ASN A 235 1.97 11.08 31.43
C ASN A 235 3.41 11.04 31.99
N ASP A 236 3.97 9.86 32.26
CA ASP A 236 5.35 9.72 32.72
C ASP A 236 6.33 9.72 31.53
N ILE A 237 6.73 10.92 31.11
CA ILE A 237 7.67 11.14 30.01
C ILE A 237 8.96 10.35 30.21
N SER A 238 9.47 10.28 31.45
CA SER A 238 10.75 9.63 31.74
C SER A 238 10.68 8.11 31.53
N ARG A 239 9.56 7.49 31.87
CA ARG A 239 9.33 6.06 31.60
C ARG A 239 9.11 5.79 30.11
N ILE A 240 8.43 6.70 29.39
CA ILE A 240 8.30 6.60 27.93
C ILE A 240 9.70 6.67 27.28
N GLU A 241 10.52 7.65 27.63
CA GLU A 241 11.91 7.75 27.13
C GLU A 241 12.73 6.51 27.43
N HIS A 242 12.61 5.97 28.64
CA HIS A 242 13.32 4.75 29.05
C HIS A 242 12.89 3.54 28.21
N ALA A 243 11.59 3.34 27.99
CA ALA A 243 11.08 2.26 27.16
C ALA A 243 11.56 2.38 25.69
N LEU A 244 11.57 3.60 25.15
CA LEU A 244 12.09 3.88 23.80
C LEU A 244 13.62 3.69 23.72
N ALA A 245 14.37 3.95 24.80
CA ALA A 245 15.79 3.64 24.87
C ALA A 245 16.04 2.13 24.85
N ILE A 246 15.28 1.35 25.63
CA ILE A 246 15.34 -0.12 25.60
C ILE A 246 15.03 -0.65 24.20
N PHE A 247 14.03 -0.11 23.52
CA PHE A 247 13.74 -0.48 22.11
C PHE A 247 15.00 -0.35 21.23
N ARG A 248 15.67 0.80 21.26
CA ARG A 248 16.85 1.05 20.43
C ARG A 248 18.06 0.15 20.76
N GLU A 249 18.13 -0.35 21.98
CA GLU A 249 19.17 -1.27 22.43
C GLU A 249 18.80 -2.75 22.18
N THR A 250 17.51 -3.06 22.01
CA THR A 250 17.02 -4.42 21.76
C THR A 250 17.44 -4.88 20.37
N LYS A 251 18.02 -6.08 20.28
CA LYS A 251 18.45 -6.70 19.03
C LYS A 251 17.74 -8.03 18.79
N GLY A 252 17.53 -8.34 17.49
CA GLY A 252 17.00 -9.60 17.01
C GLY A 252 15.52 -9.85 17.31
N ARG A 253 14.74 -8.84 17.64
CA ARG A 253 13.28 -8.92 17.80
C ARG A 253 12.63 -7.54 17.83
N PRO A 254 11.40 -7.40 17.28
CA PRO A 254 10.64 -6.17 17.40
C PRO A 254 10.21 -5.89 18.84
N THR A 255 9.89 -4.63 19.14
CA THR A 255 9.47 -4.20 20.48
C THR A 255 8.01 -3.75 20.47
N PHE A 256 7.25 -4.23 21.46
CA PHE A 256 5.88 -3.85 21.75
C PHE A 256 5.81 -3.14 23.10
N ILE A 257 5.42 -1.86 23.10
CA ILE A 257 5.28 -1.06 24.32
C ILE A 257 3.78 -0.93 24.63
N ILE A 258 3.33 -1.53 25.71
CA ILE A 258 1.98 -1.32 26.25
C ILE A 258 2.03 -0.03 27.06
N LEU A 259 1.26 0.96 26.63
CA LEU A 259 1.17 2.28 27.26
C LEU A 259 -0.21 2.44 27.90
N ASP A 260 -0.30 2.33 29.21
CA ASP A 260 -1.54 2.55 29.92
C ASP A 260 -1.89 4.04 29.88
N SER A 261 -3.07 4.36 29.40
CA SER A 261 -3.53 5.75 29.20
C SER A 261 -4.98 5.93 29.64
N HIS A 262 -5.38 7.19 29.74
CA HIS A 262 -6.76 7.61 30.04
C HIS A 262 -7.30 8.42 28.87
N ILE A 263 -8.23 7.85 28.11
CA ILE A 263 -8.86 8.57 27.00
C ILE A 263 -9.58 9.83 27.51
N GLY A 264 -9.44 10.95 26.81
CA GLY A 264 -10.01 12.21 27.28
C GLY A 264 -9.36 12.75 28.55
N TYR A 265 -8.07 12.44 28.78
CA TYR A 265 -7.32 12.84 29.97
C TYR A 265 -7.53 14.31 30.34
N GLY A 266 -7.86 14.56 31.61
CA GLY A 266 -8.10 15.90 32.15
C GLY A 266 -9.50 16.46 31.87
N SER A 267 -10.39 15.70 31.23
CA SER A 267 -11.81 16.05 31.09
C SER A 267 -12.59 15.56 32.31
N PRO A 268 -13.11 16.44 33.16
CA PRO A 268 -13.67 16.03 34.47
C PRO A 268 -14.84 15.06 34.40
N HIS A 269 -15.65 15.13 33.32
CA HIS A 269 -16.86 14.31 33.19
C HIS A 269 -16.79 13.28 32.05
N LYS A 270 -15.82 13.40 31.14
CA LYS A 270 -15.73 12.53 29.95
C LYS A 270 -14.47 11.68 29.88
N GLN A 271 -13.51 11.85 30.80
CA GLN A 271 -12.35 10.96 30.89
C GLN A 271 -12.83 9.51 31.07
N ASP A 272 -12.17 8.57 30.35
CA ASP A 272 -12.44 7.12 30.38
C ASP A 272 -13.87 6.74 29.93
N THR A 273 -14.48 7.56 29.09
CA THR A 273 -15.80 7.28 28.52
C THR A 273 -15.77 7.14 27.01
N ALA A 274 -16.77 6.46 26.43
CA ALA A 274 -16.94 6.32 24.99
C ALA A 274 -17.23 7.67 24.30
N GLU A 275 -17.88 8.60 25.00
CA GLU A 275 -18.17 9.96 24.49
C GLU A 275 -16.88 10.75 24.21
N ALA A 276 -15.80 10.51 24.97
CA ALA A 276 -14.50 11.12 24.68
C ALA A 276 -13.81 10.50 23.45
N HIS A 277 -14.22 9.30 23.02
CA HIS A 277 -13.58 8.61 21.92
C HIS A 277 -13.84 9.30 20.59
N GLY A 278 -15.08 9.49 20.19
CA GLY A 278 -15.45 9.86 18.83
C GLY A 278 -16.35 11.09 18.66
N GLU A 279 -16.56 11.87 19.71
CA GLU A 279 -17.45 13.03 19.71
C GLU A 279 -16.75 14.29 20.22
N PRO A 280 -17.19 15.49 19.78
CA PRO A 280 -16.77 16.75 20.40
C PRO A 280 -17.09 16.75 21.89
N LEU A 281 -16.16 17.23 22.71
CA LEU A 281 -16.34 17.27 24.17
C LEU A 281 -17.45 18.24 24.61
N GLY A 282 -17.72 19.28 23.84
CA GLY A 282 -18.58 20.41 24.20
C GLY A 282 -17.79 21.56 24.82
N GLU A 283 -18.21 22.79 24.52
CA GLU A 283 -17.51 24.02 24.92
C GLU A 283 -17.25 24.11 26.43
N GLN A 284 -18.25 23.72 27.25
CA GLN A 284 -18.09 23.76 28.70
C GLN A 284 -17.04 22.76 29.20
N GLU A 285 -17.08 21.55 28.69
CA GLU A 285 -16.13 20.50 29.07
C GLU A 285 -14.70 20.86 28.68
N ILE A 286 -14.52 21.47 27.48
CA ILE A 286 -13.22 21.99 27.03
C ILE A 286 -12.68 23.06 27.96
N ARG A 287 -13.52 23.98 28.41
CA ARG A 287 -13.11 25.01 29.38
C ARG A 287 -12.66 24.40 30.71
N LEU A 288 -13.38 23.39 31.19
CA LEU A 288 -13.02 22.67 32.42
C LEU A 288 -11.67 21.92 32.23
N ALA A 289 -11.47 21.20 31.12
CA ALA A 289 -10.22 20.53 30.83
C ALA A 289 -9.04 21.52 30.69
N LYS A 290 -9.25 22.66 30.04
CA LYS A 290 -8.24 23.72 29.96
C LYS A 290 -7.87 24.27 31.34
N ARG A 291 -8.85 24.44 32.22
CA ARG A 291 -8.58 24.84 33.61
C ARG A 291 -7.72 23.80 34.35
N ASP A 292 -8.04 22.54 34.19
CA ASP A 292 -7.27 21.44 34.81
C ASP A 292 -5.82 21.43 34.32
N TYR A 293 -5.58 21.75 33.05
CA TYR A 293 -4.24 21.89 32.49
C TYR A 293 -3.51 23.19 32.86
N GLY A 294 -4.14 24.10 33.59
CA GLY A 294 -3.60 25.45 33.84
C GLY A 294 -3.53 26.30 32.57
N TRP A 295 -4.37 26.02 31.59
CA TRP A 295 -4.44 26.74 30.31
C TRP A 295 -5.55 27.82 30.35
N PRO A 296 -5.40 28.95 29.60
CA PRO A 296 -6.46 29.94 29.53
C PRO A 296 -7.75 29.33 28.97
N GLU A 297 -8.82 29.36 29.78
CA GLU A 297 -10.09 28.64 29.50
C GLU A 297 -10.75 29.04 28.17
N ASP A 298 -10.69 30.33 27.83
CA ASP A 298 -11.34 30.89 26.64
C ASP A 298 -10.43 30.97 25.41
N ALA A 299 -9.15 30.66 25.57
CA ALA A 299 -8.20 30.70 24.45
C ALA A 299 -8.48 29.54 23.48
N LYS A 300 -8.73 29.87 22.20
CA LYS A 300 -8.87 28.89 21.12
C LYS A 300 -7.65 28.94 20.19
N PHE A 301 -7.14 27.78 19.80
CA PHE A 301 -5.99 27.65 18.89
C PHE A 301 -4.77 28.44 19.35
N LEU A 302 -4.54 28.52 20.64
CA LEU A 302 -3.39 29.20 21.21
C LEU A 302 -2.14 28.34 21.06
N VAL A 303 -1.12 28.87 20.39
CA VAL A 303 0.22 28.30 20.29
C VAL A 303 1.22 29.29 20.89
N PRO A 304 1.67 29.09 22.13
CA PRO A 304 2.70 29.96 22.74
C PRO A 304 4.01 29.91 21.94
N GLU A 305 4.66 31.05 21.75
CA GLU A 305 5.94 31.12 21.02
C GLU A 305 7.02 30.22 21.64
N ALA A 306 7.08 30.14 22.96
CA ALA A 306 8.01 29.26 23.68
C ALA A 306 7.86 27.77 23.29
N VAL A 307 6.66 27.32 22.89
CA VAL A 307 6.44 25.95 22.39
C VAL A 307 7.09 25.76 21.03
N ARG A 308 6.94 26.73 20.12
CA ARG A 308 7.59 26.69 18.79
C ARG A 308 9.12 26.68 18.90
N GLU A 309 9.65 27.56 19.72
CA GLU A 309 11.09 27.64 20.02
C GLU A 309 11.59 26.31 20.62
N HIS A 310 10.80 25.69 21.50
CA HIS A 310 11.15 24.42 22.14
C HIS A 310 11.18 23.27 21.13
N PHE A 311 10.23 23.18 20.20
CA PHE A 311 10.26 22.20 19.12
C PHE A 311 11.41 22.47 18.12
N ALA A 312 11.68 23.72 17.79
CA ALA A 312 12.81 24.09 16.94
C ALA A 312 14.15 23.69 17.56
N ALA A 313 14.34 23.91 18.88
CA ALA A 313 15.52 23.50 19.62
C ALA A 313 15.63 21.97 19.82
N GLY A 314 14.49 21.28 19.90
CA GLY A 314 14.39 19.83 20.05
C GLY A 314 14.54 19.10 18.71
N ILE A 315 13.40 18.73 18.11
CA ILE A 315 13.37 17.95 16.85
C ILE A 315 14.00 18.72 15.69
N GLY A 316 13.78 20.04 15.58
CA GLY A 316 14.36 20.86 14.52
C GLY A 316 15.88 20.77 14.49
N ALA A 317 16.54 21.16 15.57
CA ALA A 317 18.01 21.14 15.65
C ALA A 317 18.60 19.73 15.61
N ARG A 318 17.92 18.73 16.19
CA ARG A 318 18.38 17.33 16.15
C ARG A 318 18.26 16.77 14.73
N GLY A 319 17.12 16.98 14.07
CA GLY A 319 16.86 16.53 12.71
C GLY A 319 17.82 17.13 11.70
N GLU A 320 18.01 18.46 11.75
CA GLU A 320 18.96 19.16 10.90
C GLU A 320 20.38 18.59 11.01
N ARG A 321 20.87 18.36 12.26
CA ARG A 321 22.20 17.76 12.47
C ARG A 321 22.27 16.35 11.89
N ALA A 322 21.25 15.53 12.11
CA ALA A 322 21.24 14.15 11.62
C ALA A 322 21.22 14.11 10.08
N ARG A 323 20.36 14.91 9.46
CA ARG A 323 20.27 15.02 7.99
C ARG A 323 21.56 15.57 7.38
N SER A 324 22.15 16.61 7.96
CA SER A 324 23.40 17.22 7.45
C SER A 324 24.56 16.23 7.48
N ARG A 325 24.72 15.50 8.58
CA ARG A 325 25.73 14.43 8.67
C ARG A 325 25.48 13.32 7.64
N TRP A 326 24.23 12.94 7.45
CA TRP A 326 23.89 11.93 6.43
C TRP A 326 24.19 12.44 5.02
N ALA A 327 23.90 13.71 4.73
CA ALA A 327 24.17 14.31 3.42
C ALA A 327 25.69 14.36 3.11
N GLU A 328 26.52 14.70 4.10
CA GLU A 328 27.97 14.63 3.98
C GLU A 328 28.46 13.19 3.74
N LEU A 329 27.92 12.24 4.52
CA LEU A 329 28.24 10.82 4.36
C LEU A 329 27.84 10.30 2.99
N PHE A 330 26.64 10.64 2.51
CA PHE A 330 26.13 10.22 1.21
C PHE A 330 26.91 10.84 0.04
N ALA A 331 27.36 12.09 0.17
CA ALA A 331 28.26 12.71 -0.82
C ALA A 331 29.62 11.98 -0.90
N ALA A 332 30.19 11.59 0.24
CA ALA A 332 31.39 10.77 0.27
C ALA A 332 31.13 9.34 -0.29
N TYR A 333 29.97 8.77 0.02
CA TYR A 333 29.53 7.46 -0.54
C TYR A 333 29.43 7.50 -2.07
N HIS A 334 28.88 8.56 -2.64
CA HIS A 334 28.85 8.78 -4.09
C HIS A 334 30.24 8.72 -4.74
N SER A 335 31.25 9.24 -4.06
CA SER A 335 32.63 9.22 -4.55
C SER A 335 33.29 7.84 -4.45
N ASN A 336 32.93 7.05 -3.42
CA ASN A 336 33.54 5.75 -3.15
C ASN A 336 32.79 4.59 -3.78
N TYR A 337 31.46 4.70 -3.94
CA TYR A 337 30.55 3.67 -4.45
C TYR A 337 29.54 4.24 -5.45
N PRO A 338 30.01 4.82 -6.59
CA PRO A 338 29.16 5.58 -7.52
C PRO A 338 28.00 4.77 -8.09
N ASP A 339 28.19 3.48 -8.36
CA ASP A 339 27.14 2.62 -8.91
C ASP A 339 26.00 2.42 -7.90
N LEU A 340 26.34 2.11 -6.64
CA LEU A 340 25.35 1.92 -5.59
C LEU A 340 24.64 3.22 -5.22
N ALA A 341 25.35 4.34 -5.23
CA ALA A 341 24.75 5.65 -5.02
C ALA A 341 23.77 6.00 -6.15
N THR A 342 24.10 5.68 -7.39
CA THR A 342 23.21 5.85 -8.55
C THR A 342 21.95 4.99 -8.42
N GLU A 343 22.08 3.74 -7.93
CA GLU A 343 20.90 2.90 -7.64
C GLU A 343 19.98 3.57 -6.61
N ILE A 344 20.52 4.12 -5.52
CA ILE A 344 19.75 4.82 -4.50
C ILE A 344 19.04 6.03 -5.12
N ASP A 345 19.72 6.83 -5.92
CA ASP A 345 19.14 8.00 -6.57
C ASP A 345 17.98 7.65 -7.52
N LEU A 346 18.16 6.62 -8.35
CA LEU A 346 17.11 6.13 -9.24
C LEU A 346 15.90 5.62 -8.45
N MET A 347 16.15 4.81 -7.42
CA MET A 347 15.12 4.25 -6.54
C MET A 347 14.32 5.36 -5.85
N GLN A 348 15.00 6.40 -5.29
CA GLN A 348 14.33 7.52 -4.63
C GLN A 348 13.44 8.31 -5.59
N ARG A 349 13.81 8.45 -6.86
CA ARG A 349 13.02 9.10 -7.91
C ARG A 349 12.02 8.16 -8.58
N ARG A 350 11.95 6.88 -8.17
CA ARG A 350 11.13 5.83 -8.83
C ARG A 350 11.44 5.69 -10.32
N GLU A 351 12.70 5.86 -10.67
CA GLU A 351 13.23 5.65 -12.03
C GLU A 351 13.78 4.24 -12.17
N LEU A 352 13.90 3.79 -13.42
CA LEU A 352 14.43 2.46 -13.74
C LEU A 352 15.87 2.57 -14.26
N PRO A 353 16.71 1.54 -14.03
CA PRO A 353 18.06 1.51 -14.61
C PRO A 353 18.01 1.48 -16.13
N ALA A 354 19.03 2.01 -16.79
CA ALA A 354 19.15 1.87 -18.24
C ALA A 354 19.20 0.39 -18.65
N GLY A 355 18.45 0.01 -19.67
CA GLY A 355 18.40 -1.37 -20.17
C GLY A 355 17.64 -2.35 -19.27
N TRP A 356 16.84 -1.88 -18.33
CA TRP A 356 16.06 -2.73 -17.42
C TRP A 356 15.19 -3.79 -18.12
N ASP A 357 14.81 -3.56 -19.37
CA ASP A 357 13.95 -4.41 -20.19
C ASP A 357 14.68 -5.13 -21.33
N SER A 358 16.01 -5.02 -21.41
CA SER A 358 16.82 -5.57 -22.51
C SER A 358 16.80 -7.10 -22.59
N GLU A 359 16.57 -7.79 -21.47
CA GLU A 359 16.60 -9.24 -21.36
C GLU A 359 15.21 -9.87 -21.21
N LEU A 360 14.15 -9.10 -21.50
CA LEU A 360 12.80 -9.63 -21.47
C LEU A 360 12.63 -10.75 -22.52
N PRO A 361 12.03 -11.89 -22.15
CA PRO A 361 11.88 -13.02 -23.05
C PRO A 361 10.92 -12.68 -24.20
N VAL A 362 11.22 -13.23 -25.37
CA VAL A 362 10.30 -13.29 -26.51
C VAL A 362 9.82 -14.72 -26.67
N PHE A 363 8.52 -14.94 -26.68
CA PHE A 363 7.94 -16.26 -26.83
C PHE A 363 7.60 -16.54 -28.30
N PRO A 364 8.19 -17.58 -28.92
CA PRO A 364 7.86 -17.95 -30.29
C PRO A 364 6.42 -18.46 -30.40
N PRO A 365 5.79 -18.41 -31.59
CA PRO A 365 4.49 -19.00 -31.83
C PRO A 365 4.43 -20.46 -31.42
N ASP A 366 3.45 -20.82 -30.60
CA ASP A 366 3.28 -22.20 -30.14
C ASP A 366 1.77 -22.49 -29.91
N PRO A 367 1.16 -23.38 -30.69
CA PRO A 367 -0.24 -23.75 -30.50
C PRO A 367 -0.52 -24.47 -29.16
N LYS A 368 0.49 -25.13 -28.57
CA LYS A 368 0.38 -25.75 -27.23
C LYS A 368 0.42 -24.69 -26.14
N GLY A 369 1.12 -23.60 -26.41
CA GLY A 369 1.18 -22.43 -25.61
C GLY A 369 1.97 -22.53 -24.31
N VAL A 370 1.90 -21.42 -23.56
CA VAL A 370 2.54 -21.26 -22.24
C VAL A 370 1.49 -20.74 -21.28
N ALA A 371 1.48 -21.28 -20.05
CA ALA A 371 0.59 -20.72 -19.01
C ALA A 371 0.99 -19.29 -18.66
N GLY A 372 0.01 -18.42 -18.45
CA GLY A 372 0.29 -17.02 -18.11
C GLY A 372 1.22 -16.89 -16.89
N ARG A 373 1.03 -17.72 -15.86
CA ARG A 373 1.90 -17.77 -14.68
C ARG A 373 3.34 -18.20 -14.99
N ASP A 374 3.54 -19.15 -15.94
CA ASP A 374 4.89 -19.61 -16.30
C ASP A 374 5.63 -18.55 -17.16
N ALA A 375 4.92 -17.86 -18.04
CA ALA A 375 5.45 -16.70 -18.76
C ALA A 375 5.83 -15.59 -17.76
N SER A 376 4.95 -15.28 -16.81
CA SER A 376 5.16 -14.30 -15.75
C SER A 376 6.42 -14.60 -14.93
N GLY A 377 6.63 -15.85 -14.52
CA GLY A 377 7.81 -16.23 -13.75
C GLY A 377 9.12 -15.94 -14.48
N LYS A 378 9.17 -16.20 -15.80
CA LYS A 378 10.34 -15.89 -16.63
C LYS A 378 10.57 -14.39 -16.75
N VAL A 379 9.51 -13.62 -16.99
CA VAL A 379 9.58 -12.15 -17.11
C VAL A 379 9.99 -11.52 -15.78
N LEU A 380 9.39 -11.95 -14.68
CA LEU A 380 9.67 -11.41 -13.33
C LEU A 380 11.14 -11.66 -12.94
N ASN A 381 11.69 -12.85 -13.24
CA ASN A 381 13.10 -13.14 -13.00
C ASN A 381 14.03 -12.25 -13.84
N ALA A 382 13.74 -12.06 -15.13
CA ALA A 382 14.53 -11.19 -15.99
C ALA A 382 14.51 -9.72 -15.50
N LEU A 383 13.32 -9.22 -15.11
CA LEU A 383 13.20 -7.88 -14.55
C LEU A 383 13.97 -7.73 -13.24
N ALA A 384 13.85 -8.71 -12.34
CA ALA A 384 14.49 -8.64 -11.04
C ALA A 384 16.03 -8.70 -11.14
N GLN A 385 16.60 -9.36 -12.15
CA GLN A 385 18.05 -9.30 -12.41
C GLN A 385 18.50 -7.89 -12.75
N ASN A 386 17.72 -7.15 -13.53
CA ASN A 386 18.06 -5.83 -14.05
C ASN A 386 17.57 -4.67 -13.17
N ILE A 387 16.64 -4.92 -12.21
CA ILE A 387 16.14 -3.94 -11.25
C ILE A 387 16.50 -4.43 -9.85
N PRO A 388 17.66 -4.04 -9.29
CA PRO A 388 18.18 -4.59 -8.05
C PRO A 388 17.25 -4.45 -6.83
N TRP A 389 16.41 -3.41 -6.78
CA TRP A 389 15.46 -3.13 -5.71
C TRP A 389 14.04 -3.65 -5.99
N LEU A 390 13.88 -4.57 -6.95
CA LEU A 390 12.64 -5.31 -7.16
C LEU A 390 12.64 -6.57 -6.32
N LEU A 391 11.73 -6.68 -5.36
CA LEU A 391 11.57 -7.81 -4.45
C LEU A 391 10.10 -8.04 -4.08
N GLY A 392 9.80 -9.21 -3.57
CA GLY A 392 8.44 -9.56 -3.16
C GLY A 392 8.28 -11.04 -2.94
N GLY A 393 7.06 -11.52 -2.97
CA GLY A 393 6.81 -12.94 -2.74
C GLY A 393 5.33 -13.30 -2.76
N SER A 394 5.02 -14.48 -2.26
CA SER A 394 3.69 -15.05 -2.29
C SER A 394 3.18 -15.42 -0.90
N ALA A 395 1.86 -15.42 -0.75
CA ALA A 395 1.19 -15.98 0.42
C ALA A 395 1.16 -17.51 0.34
N ASP A 396 2.33 -18.14 0.60
CA ASP A 396 2.57 -19.60 0.61
C ASP A 396 2.37 -20.31 -0.75
N LEU A 397 2.20 -19.58 -1.84
CA LEU A 397 1.88 -20.14 -3.16
C LEU A 397 2.98 -19.91 -4.22
N GLY A 398 4.20 -19.56 -3.80
CA GLY A 398 5.31 -19.25 -4.71
C GLY A 398 5.54 -20.26 -5.82
N PRO A 399 5.62 -21.58 -5.56
CA PRO A 399 5.77 -22.61 -6.60
C PRO A 399 4.59 -22.65 -7.57
N SER A 400 3.36 -22.42 -7.10
CA SER A 400 2.14 -22.42 -7.92
C SER A 400 1.97 -21.11 -8.70
N ASN A 401 2.24 -19.97 -8.08
CA ASN A 401 2.19 -18.66 -8.73
C ASN A 401 3.36 -18.42 -9.69
N ARG A 402 4.46 -19.20 -9.58
CA ARG A 402 5.72 -19.00 -10.33
C ARG A 402 6.38 -17.66 -10.05
N THR A 403 6.27 -17.16 -8.82
CA THR A 403 6.79 -15.84 -8.44
C THR A 403 8.10 -15.89 -7.66
N THR A 404 8.65 -17.06 -7.44
CA THR A 404 9.97 -17.21 -6.81
C THR A 404 11.07 -16.69 -7.76
N LEU A 405 11.91 -15.81 -7.26
CA LEU A 405 13.12 -15.34 -7.95
C LEU A 405 14.20 -16.40 -7.79
N THR A 406 14.70 -16.95 -8.90
CA THR A 406 15.56 -18.13 -8.91
C THR A 406 16.96 -17.87 -9.47
N PHE A 407 17.28 -16.65 -9.88
CA PHE A 407 18.61 -16.28 -10.36
C PHE A 407 19.62 -16.25 -9.20
N ASP A 408 20.89 -16.37 -9.53
CA ASP A 408 21.98 -16.36 -8.55
C ASP A 408 22.00 -15.04 -7.75
N GLY A 409 22.02 -15.15 -6.42
CA GLY A 409 21.94 -14.01 -5.50
C GLY A 409 20.53 -13.49 -5.20
N ALA A 410 19.45 -14.08 -5.75
CA ALA A 410 18.08 -13.72 -5.36
C ALA A 410 17.83 -14.00 -3.86
N GLY A 411 18.08 -15.22 -3.42
CA GLY A 411 17.97 -15.64 -2.02
C GLY A 411 16.63 -15.41 -1.35
N ASP A 412 16.47 -15.97 -0.17
CA ASP A 412 15.29 -15.76 0.69
C ASP A 412 15.58 -14.71 1.75
N PHE A 413 14.65 -13.78 1.95
CA PHE A 413 14.75 -12.79 3.02
C PHE A 413 14.43 -13.48 4.36
N GLN A 414 15.44 -13.62 5.20
CA GLN A 414 15.34 -14.22 6.52
C GLN A 414 16.26 -13.46 7.50
N PRO A 415 16.13 -13.62 8.82
CA PRO A 415 17.04 -12.97 9.78
C PRO A 415 18.52 -13.23 9.52
N SER A 416 18.87 -14.42 9.03
CA SER A 416 20.25 -14.81 8.68
C SER A 416 20.66 -14.41 7.26
N THR A 417 19.73 -14.04 6.40
CA THR A 417 19.94 -13.67 4.98
C THR A 417 19.14 -12.42 4.62
N PRO A 418 19.41 -11.26 5.28
CA PRO A 418 18.61 -10.05 5.14
C PRO A 418 18.70 -9.38 3.75
N GLY A 419 19.63 -9.83 2.89
CA GLY A 419 19.75 -9.39 1.50
C GLY A 419 18.87 -10.17 0.53
N GLY A 420 18.13 -11.18 0.98
CA GLY A 420 17.26 -11.99 0.14
C GLY A 420 16.14 -11.16 -0.49
N ARG A 421 15.68 -11.58 -1.66
CA ARG A 421 14.68 -10.87 -2.47
C ARG A 421 13.34 -11.59 -2.54
N ASN A 422 13.30 -12.87 -2.11
CA ASN A 422 12.08 -13.64 -1.94
C ASN A 422 11.55 -13.43 -0.53
N LEU A 423 10.36 -12.84 -0.41
CA LEU A 423 9.62 -12.70 0.83
C LEU A 423 8.64 -13.85 0.97
N HIS A 424 8.68 -14.55 2.10
CA HIS A 424 7.75 -15.64 2.40
C HIS A 424 6.70 -15.14 3.40
N PHE A 425 5.52 -14.81 2.90
CA PHE A 425 4.47 -14.24 3.75
C PHE A 425 3.71 -15.30 4.56
N GLY A 426 3.77 -16.59 4.14
CA GLY A 426 2.86 -17.61 4.63
C GLY A 426 1.43 -17.32 4.18
N ILE A 427 0.44 -18.03 4.71
CA ILE A 427 -0.97 -17.82 4.38
C ILE A 427 -1.48 -16.57 5.11
N ARG A 428 -1.11 -15.38 4.57
CA ARG A 428 -1.39 -14.05 5.15
C ARG A 428 -1.54 -13.00 4.06
N GLU A 429 -2.55 -13.13 3.22
CA GLU A 429 -2.77 -12.25 2.05
C GLU A 429 -2.96 -10.79 2.45
N HIS A 430 -3.67 -10.54 3.56
CA HIS A 430 -3.95 -9.18 4.03
C HIS A 430 -2.65 -8.48 4.49
N ALA A 431 -1.87 -9.13 5.35
CA ALA A 431 -0.59 -8.59 5.78
C ALA A 431 0.40 -8.49 4.61
N MET A 432 0.43 -9.47 3.70
CA MET A 432 1.26 -9.43 2.49
C MET A 432 1.03 -8.13 1.70
N ALA A 433 -0.22 -7.81 1.39
CA ALA A 433 -0.52 -6.61 0.62
C ALA A 433 -0.18 -5.32 1.40
N ALA A 434 -0.40 -5.28 2.71
CA ALA A 434 -0.01 -4.14 3.55
C ALA A 434 1.52 -4.00 3.67
N VAL A 435 2.25 -5.10 3.77
CA VAL A 435 3.73 -5.12 3.76
C VAL A 435 4.26 -4.62 2.42
N VAL A 436 3.69 -5.06 1.29
CA VAL A 436 4.02 -4.56 -0.06
C VAL A 436 3.84 -3.05 -0.16
N ASN A 437 2.79 -2.49 0.46
CA ASN A 437 2.62 -1.03 0.57
C ASN A 437 3.78 -0.39 1.35
N GLY A 438 4.19 -0.96 2.47
CA GLY A 438 5.30 -0.47 3.30
C GLY A 438 6.65 -0.49 2.56
N LEU A 439 6.91 -1.55 1.80
CA LEU A 439 8.08 -1.65 0.92
C LEU A 439 8.09 -0.54 -0.12
N SER A 440 6.95 -0.31 -0.79
CA SER A 440 6.82 0.72 -1.82
C SER A 440 6.89 2.15 -1.24
N LEU A 441 6.37 2.39 -0.04
CA LEU A 441 6.52 3.66 0.69
C LEU A 441 8.00 3.94 1.00
N SER A 442 8.80 2.90 1.19
CA SER A 442 10.26 2.98 1.35
C SER A 442 11.03 2.98 0.02
N LYS A 443 10.34 3.21 -1.11
CA LYS A 443 10.86 3.33 -2.48
C LYS A 443 11.31 2.04 -3.15
N LEU A 444 11.14 0.88 -2.55
CA LEU A 444 11.38 -0.40 -3.20
C LEU A 444 10.30 -0.68 -4.26
N ARG A 445 10.66 -1.43 -5.29
CA ARG A 445 9.71 -1.96 -6.26
C ARG A 445 9.20 -3.30 -5.73
N ALA A 446 7.95 -3.32 -5.26
CA ALA A 446 7.46 -4.45 -4.49
C ALA A 446 6.26 -5.15 -5.14
N PHE A 447 6.21 -6.48 -4.99
CA PHE A 447 5.07 -7.29 -5.42
C PHE A 447 4.59 -8.26 -4.35
N GLY A 448 3.30 -8.59 -4.42
CA GLY A 448 2.68 -9.67 -3.67
C GLY A 448 1.95 -10.62 -4.61
N ALA A 449 1.84 -11.90 -4.26
CA ALA A 449 1.21 -12.89 -5.11
C ALA A 449 0.35 -13.88 -4.32
N THR A 450 -0.77 -14.29 -4.91
CA THR A 450 -1.63 -15.36 -4.41
C THR A 450 -2.51 -15.89 -5.55
N PHE A 451 -3.43 -16.81 -5.29
CA PHE A 451 -4.50 -17.13 -6.23
C PHE A 451 -5.48 -15.97 -6.31
N PHE A 452 -6.07 -15.76 -7.50
CA PHE A 452 -6.88 -14.57 -7.73
C PHE A 452 -8.13 -14.54 -6.82
N ILE A 453 -8.71 -15.67 -6.51
CA ILE A 453 -9.84 -15.74 -5.55
C ILE A 453 -9.45 -15.21 -4.16
N PHE A 454 -8.23 -15.47 -3.69
CA PHE A 454 -7.78 -15.04 -2.37
C PHE A 454 -7.34 -13.56 -2.33
N SER A 455 -7.40 -12.87 -3.46
CA SER A 455 -7.28 -11.41 -3.49
C SER A 455 -8.35 -10.71 -2.63
N ASP A 456 -9.46 -11.38 -2.34
CA ASP A 456 -10.50 -10.86 -1.46
C ASP A 456 -9.99 -10.64 -0.02
N TYR A 457 -9.06 -11.47 0.46
CA TYR A 457 -8.39 -11.25 1.74
C TYR A 457 -7.43 -10.04 1.70
N ALA A 458 -6.81 -9.78 0.56
CA ALA A 458 -5.84 -8.68 0.39
C ALA A 458 -6.49 -7.34 0.04
N ARG A 459 -7.74 -7.33 -0.37
CA ARG A 459 -8.44 -6.19 -0.95
C ARG A 459 -8.33 -4.87 -0.17
N PRO A 460 -8.52 -4.82 1.17
CA PRO A 460 -8.43 -3.54 1.88
C PRO A 460 -7.06 -2.86 1.74
N ALA A 461 -5.98 -3.64 1.74
CA ALA A 461 -4.63 -3.13 1.58
C ALA A 461 -4.34 -2.71 0.13
N ILE A 462 -4.88 -3.43 -0.88
CA ILE A 462 -4.78 -3.05 -2.30
C ILE A 462 -5.49 -1.71 -2.53
N ARG A 463 -6.68 -1.53 -1.95
CA ARG A 463 -7.40 -0.26 -2.01
C ARG A 463 -6.58 0.90 -1.43
N LEU A 464 -5.90 0.69 -0.31
CA LEU A 464 -4.99 1.70 0.24
C LEU A 464 -3.78 1.96 -0.67
N SER A 465 -3.29 0.95 -1.37
CA SER A 465 -2.26 1.14 -2.38
C SER A 465 -2.71 2.09 -3.49
N ALA A 466 -3.95 1.93 -3.97
CA ALA A 466 -4.55 2.80 -4.97
C ALA A 466 -4.76 4.23 -4.42
N LEU A 467 -5.29 4.36 -3.21
CA LEU A 467 -5.52 5.65 -2.55
C LEU A 467 -4.20 6.41 -2.31
N MET A 468 -3.11 5.71 -2.03
CA MET A 468 -1.77 6.27 -1.85
C MET A 468 -0.98 6.41 -3.15
N GLU A 469 -1.56 6.05 -4.29
CA GLU A 469 -0.90 6.05 -5.60
C GLU A 469 0.46 5.31 -5.62
N LEU A 470 0.55 4.18 -4.90
CA LEU A 470 1.80 3.43 -4.81
C LEU A 470 1.98 2.55 -6.05
N PRO A 471 3.16 2.57 -6.70
CA PRO A 471 3.44 1.72 -7.85
C PRO A 471 3.79 0.28 -7.43
N THR A 472 2.94 -0.32 -6.61
CA THR A 472 2.97 -1.74 -6.25
C THR A 472 2.35 -2.58 -7.35
N PHE A 473 2.64 -3.87 -7.40
CA PHE A 473 1.89 -4.75 -8.27
C PHE A 473 1.60 -6.08 -7.60
N PHE A 474 0.44 -6.63 -7.95
CA PHE A 474 -0.06 -7.87 -7.39
C PHE A 474 -0.21 -8.89 -8.51
N VAL A 475 0.48 -10.04 -8.37
CA VAL A 475 0.47 -11.12 -9.35
C VAL A 475 -0.51 -12.18 -8.88
N PHE A 476 -1.68 -12.21 -9.51
CA PHE A 476 -2.73 -13.14 -9.18
C PHE A 476 -2.87 -14.19 -10.28
N THR A 477 -2.70 -15.45 -9.91
CA THR A 477 -2.82 -16.58 -10.84
C THR A 477 -4.13 -17.32 -10.62
N HIS A 478 -4.47 -18.26 -11.53
CA HIS A 478 -5.75 -18.98 -11.45
C HIS A 478 -6.91 -17.98 -11.62
N ASP A 479 -6.86 -17.27 -12.75
CA ASP A 479 -7.68 -16.09 -13.03
C ASP A 479 -9.14 -16.38 -13.39
N ALA A 480 -9.50 -17.66 -13.59
CA ALA A 480 -10.82 -18.10 -14.01
C ALA A 480 -11.07 -19.57 -13.63
N MET A 481 -12.00 -20.26 -14.33
CA MET A 481 -12.34 -21.66 -14.06
C MET A 481 -11.22 -22.67 -14.38
N GLY A 482 -10.03 -22.22 -14.76
CA GLY A 482 -8.86 -23.06 -15.05
C GLY A 482 -8.37 -23.93 -13.88
N ASP A 483 -8.84 -23.67 -12.65
CA ASP A 483 -8.62 -24.51 -11.48
C ASP A 483 -9.37 -25.86 -11.54
N GLY A 484 -10.40 -25.93 -12.39
CA GLY A 484 -11.06 -27.18 -12.69
C GLY A 484 -11.66 -27.87 -11.46
N GLU A 485 -11.02 -28.94 -11.05
CA GLU A 485 -11.51 -29.86 -10.02
C GLU A 485 -11.58 -29.23 -8.62
N ASP A 486 -10.79 -28.17 -8.33
CA ASP A 486 -10.84 -27.45 -7.05
C ASP A 486 -12.18 -26.74 -6.83
N GLY A 487 -12.88 -26.40 -7.90
CA GLY A 487 -14.26 -25.96 -7.88
C GLY A 487 -14.49 -24.52 -7.45
N PRO A 488 -15.74 -24.18 -7.07
CA PRO A 488 -16.19 -22.79 -6.92
C PRO A 488 -15.44 -21.97 -5.88
N THR A 489 -14.86 -22.60 -4.87
CA THR A 489 -14.08 -21.91 -3.81
C THR A 489 -12.74 -21.37 -4.29
N HIS A 490 -12.28 -21.83 -5.47
CA HIS A 490 -11.00 -21.46 -6.07
C HIS A 490 -11.15 -20.78 -7.44
N GLN A 491 -12.37 -20.73 -7.98
CA GLN A 491 -12.68 -20.18 -9.30
C GLN A 491 -13.22 -18.74 -9.17
N PRO A 492 -12.44 -17.69 -9.46
CA PRO A 492 -12.92 -16.32 -9.40
C PRO A 492 -13.98 -16.05 -10.48
N VAL A 493 -14.98 -15.26 -10.12
CA VAL A 493 -16.04 -14.80 -11.02
C VAL A 493 -16.18 -13.29 -10.96
N GLU A 494 -16.41 -12.72 -9.76
CA GLU A 494 -16.65 -11.30 -9.56
C GLU A 494 -15.38 -10.46 -9.37
N GLN A 495 -14.24 -11.07 -9.13
CA GLN A 495 -13.00 -10.38 -8.76
C GLN A 495 -12.54 -9.37 -9.83
N LEU A 496 -12.56 -9.74 -11.11
CA LEU A 496 -12.19 -8.83 -12.21
C LEU A 496 -13.07 -7.58 -12.21
N ALA A 497 -14.39 -7.76 -12.20
CA ALA A 497 -15.33 -6.64 -12.22
C ALA A 497 -15.15 -5.73 -10.99
N SER A 498 -14.92 -6.32 -9.82
CA SER A 498 -14.78 -5.56 -8.59
C SER A 498 -13.44 -4.81 -8.50
N PHE A 499 -12.35 -5.33 -9.05
CA PHE A 499 -11.08 -4.59 -9.15
C PHE A 499 -11.13 -3.47 -10.21
N ARG A 500 -11.80 -3.70 -11.34
CA ARG A 500 -12.06 -2.66 -12.36
C ARG A 500 -12.92 -1.50 -11.84
N ALA A 501 -13.65 -1.70 -10.75
CA ALA A 501 -14.42 -0.64 -10.09
C ALA A 501 -13.59 0.21 -9.12
N GLU A 502 -12.34 -0.15 -8.85
CA GLU A 502 -11.49 0.51 -7.87
C GLU A 502 -10.72 1.68 -8.50
N PRO A 503 -10.95 2.94 -8.05
CA PRO A 503 -10.29 4.09 -8.65
C PRO A 503 -8.76 4.03 -8.53
N GLY A 504 -8.05 4.34 -9.61
CA GLY A 504 -6.58 4.41 -9.63
C GLY A 504 -5.87 3.06 -9.70
N LEU A 505 -6.60 1.95 -9.73
CA LEU A 505 -6.03 0.61 -9.92
C LEU A 505 -6.04 0.23 -11.40
N VAL A 506 -4.94 -0.28 -11.92
CA VAL A 506 -4.84 -0.84 -13.28
C VAL A 506 -4.97 -2.36 -13.21
N VAL A 507 -5.95 -2.91 -13.93
CA VAL A 507 -6.17 -4.36 -14.05
C VAL A 507 -5.69 -4.83 -15.41
N LEU A 508 -4.79 -5.82 -15.43
CA LEU A 508 -4.22 -6.40 -16.65
C LEU A 508 -4.53 -7.90 -16.69
N ARG A 509 -5.17 -8.35 -17.76
CA ARG A 509 -5.47 -9.77 -18.02
C ARG A 509 -4.99 -10.18 -19.41
N PRO A 510 -3.68 -10.46 -19.58
CA PRO A 510 -3.06 -10.76 -20.86
C PRO A 510 -3.52 -12.10 -21.44
N GLY A 511 -3.70 -12.17 -22.77
CA GLY A 511 -4.24 -13.31 -23.51
C GLY A 511 -3.19 -14.29 -24.02
N ASP A 512 -1.91 -13.94 -24.02
CA ASP A 512 -0.80 -14.86 -24.36
C ASP A 512 0.50 -14.45 -23.65
N ALA A 513 1.54 -15.27 -23.81
CA ALA A 513 2.83 -15.07 -23.17
C ALA A 513 3.52 -13.75 -23.57
N ASN A 514 3.36 -13.28 -24.82
CA ASN A 514 3.93 -12.01 -25.26
C ASN A 514 3.16 -10.81 -24.71
N GLU A 515 1.85 -10.91 -24.53
CA GLU A 515 1.08 -9.90 -23.81
C GLU A 515 1.48 -9.84 -22.32
N VAL A 516 1.88 -10.96 -21.69
CA VAL A 516 2.43 -10.95 -20.32
C VAL A 516 3.70 -10.10 -20.26
N VAL A 517 4.59 -10.20 -21.25
CA VAL A 517 5.80 -9.37 -21.33
C VAL A 517 5.44 -7.88 -21.38
N GLU A 518 4.49 -7.50 -22.24
CA GLU A 518 4.07 -6.11 -22.39
C GLU A 518 3.30 -5.59 -21.17
N ALA A 519 2.55 -6.46 -20.47
CA ALA A 519 1.92 -6.10 -19.21
C ALA A 519 2.96 -5.72 -18.15
N TYR A 520 4.02 -6.50 -18.01
CA TYR A 520 5.11 -6.14 -17.11
C TYR A 520 5.86 -4.90 -17.55
N ARG A 521 6.06 -4.70 -18.86
CA ARG A 521 6.65 -3.47 -19.39
C ARG A 521 5.84 -2.24 -19.00
N TYR A 522 4.52 -2.31 -19.11
CA TYR A 522 3.63 -1.25 -18.63
C TYR A 522 3.74 -1.05 -17.12
N ILE A 523 3.62 -2.13 -16.33
CA ILE A 523 3.68 -2.09 -14.86
C ILE A 523 4.99 -1.43 -14.41
N MET A 524 6.15 -1.83 -14.93
CA MET A 524 7.44 -1.27 -14.50
C MET A 524 7.56 0.23 -14.76
N GLN A 525 6.96 0.74 -15.83
CA GLN A 525 6.97 2.16 -16.16
C GLN A 525 6.02 3.01 -15.28
N MET A 526 5.08 2.40 -14.56
CA MET A 526 4.22 3.11 -13.63
C MET A 526 5.03 3.67 -12.47
N ARG A 527 4.92 4.97 -12.25
CA ARG A 527 5.50 5.67 -11.08
C ARG A 527 4.46 5.93 -9.99
N HIS A 528 3.18 5.88 -10.38
CA HIS A 528 2.02 6.13 -9.53
C HIS A 528 0.95 5.07 -9.80
N GLY A 529 0.22 4.73 -8.75
CA GLY A 529 -0.87 3.76 -8.79
C GLY A 529 -0.43 2.30 -8.85
N PRO A 530 -1.20 1.40 -8.25
CA PRO A 530 -0.95 -0.04 -8.27
C PRO A 530 -1.47 -0.72 -9.53
N ALA A 531 -0.95 -1.93 -9.79
CA ALA A 531 -1.46 -2.82 -10.82
C ALA A 531 -1.82 -4.20 -10.28
N VAL A 532 -2.88 -4.79 -10.82
CA VAL A 532 -3.23 -6.21 -10.66
C VAL A 532 -2.99 -6.91 -11.99
N LEU A 533 -2.23 -7.99 -11.95
CA LEU A 533 -1.94 -8.86 -13.09
C LEU A 533 -2.64 -10.20 -12.87
N ALA A 534 -3.73 -10.46 -13.60
CA ALA A 534 -4.50 -11.69 -13.54
C ALA A 534 -4.02 -12.67 -14.63
N LEU A 535 -3.57 -13.86 -14.22
CA LEU A 535 -2.85 -14.81 -15.06
C LEU A 535 -3.49 -16.20 -15.07
N SER A 536 -3.52 -16.82 -16.24
CA SER A 536 -4.03 -18.17 -16.40
C SER A 536 -3.16 -19.21 -15.69
N ARG A 537 -3.82 -20.24 -15.15
CA ARG A 537 -3.18 -21.49 -14.69
C ARG A 537 -2.84 -22.41 -15.85
N GLN A 538 -3.76 -22.53 -16.81
CA GLN A 538 -3.63 -23.37 -17.99
C GLN A 538 -2.76 -22.71 -19.05
N PRO A 539 -2.08 -23.51 -19.93
CA PRO A 539 -1.39 -22.98 -21.09
C PRO A 539 -2.36 -22.27 -22.04
N LEU A 540 -1.93 -21.14 -22.58
CA LEU A 540 -2.61 -20.38 -23.63
C LEU A 540 -1.77 -20.41 -24.90
N PRO A 541 -2.35 -20.58 -26.10
CA PRO A 541 -1.61 -20.51 -27.35
C PRO A 541 -0.82 -19.21 -27.46
N THR A 542 0.46 -19.30 -27.79
CA THR A 542 1.28 -18.14 -28.10
C THR A 542 1.04 -17.77 -29.56
N LEU A 543 0.47 -16.59 -29.79
CA LEU A 543 0.02 -16.13 -31.10
C LEU A 543 1.21 -15.79 -32.01
N ASP A 544 1.09 -16.13 -33.31
CA ASP A 544 2.03 -15.72 -34.33
C ASP A 544 1.88 -14.22 -34.64
N ARG A 545 2.81 -13.43 -34.16
CA ARG A 545 2.81 -11.97 -34.30
C ARG A 545 3.20 -11.48 -35.71
N ILE A 546 3.44 -12.39 -36.66
CA ILE A 546 3.50 -12.11 -38.11
C ILE A 546 2.08 -12.11 -38.68
N LYS A 547 1.23 -13.04 -38.24
CA LYS A 547 -0.18 -13.16 -38.65
C LYS A 547 -1.07 -12.17 -37.89
N PHE A 548 -0.81 -11.97 -36.61
CA PHE A 548 -1.59 -11.12 -35.70
C PHE A 548 -0.80 -9.85 -35.30
N ALA A 549 -1.51 -8.81 -34.90
CA ALA A 549 -0.88 -7.56 -34.47
C ALA A 549 0.10 -7.76 -33.30
N PRO A 550 1.15 -6.90 -33.17
CA PRO A 550 2.13 -6.97 -32.10
C PRO A 550 1.50 -6.88 -30.70
N ALA A 551 2.04 -7.67 -29.76
CA ALA A 551 1.58 -7.68 -28.37
C ALA A 551 1.73 -6.31 -27.66
N SER A 552 2.62 -5.43 -28.16
CA SER A 552 2.79 -4.05 -27.68
C SER A 552 1.50 -3.20 -27.79
N GLY A 553 0.49 -3.67 -28.53
CA GLY A 553 -0.85 -3.09 -28.51
C GLY A 553 -1.49 -3.09 -27.12
N LEU A 554 -1.10 -4.01 -26.23
CA LEU A 554 -1.51 -4.03 -24.82
C LEU A 554 -1.22 -2.72 -24.08
N LEU A 555 -0.14 -2.03 -24.42
CA LEU A 555 0.25 -0.75 -23.80
C LEU A 555 -0.82 0.35 -23.99
N ARG A 556 -1.81 0.12 -24.86
CA ARG A 556 -2.96 0.98 -25.07
C ARG A 556 -4.28 0.46 -24.48
N GLY A 557 -4.22 -0.64 -23.75
CA GLY A 557 -5.34 -1.25 -23.01
C GLY A 557 -6.25 -2.15 -23.86
N ALA A 558 -6.50 -1.77 -25.09
CA ALA A 558 -7.16 -2.61 -26.10
C ALA A 558 -6.59 -2.30 -27.49
N TYR A 559 -6.55 -3.30 -28.36
CA TYR A 559 -6.06 -3.14 -29.72
C TYR A 559 -6.70 -4.15 -30.69
N VAL A 560 -6.74 -3.80 -31.96
CA VAL A 560 -7.19 -4.74 -33.01
C VAL A 560 -6.12 -5.80 -33.18
N LEU A 561 -6.45 -7.03 -32.79
CA LEU A 561 -5.56 -8.18 -32.94
C LEU A 561 -5.58 -8.73 -34.39
N SER A 562 -6.79 -8.79 -34.98
CA SER A 562 -7.01 -9.23 -36.36
C SER A 562 -8.21 -8.52 -36.98
N ASP A 563 -8.10 -8.14 -38.23
CA ASP A 563 -9.17 -7.58 -39.07
C ASP A 563 -9.55 -8.53 -40.21
N PRO A 564 -10.75 -8.43 -40.77
CA PRO A 564 -11.09 -9.17 -41.97
C PRO A 564 -10.14 -8.78 -43.12
N PRO A 565 -9.79 -9.72 -44.03
CA PRO A 565 -8.84 -9.44 -45.11
C PRO A 565 -9.29 -8.32 -46.07
N LYS A 566 -10.59 -8.07 -46.17
CA LYS A 566 -11.18 -7.03 -47.00
C LYS A 566 -12.46 -6.46 -46.39
N GLY A 567 -12.65 -5.17 -46.53
CA GLY A 567 -13.87 -4.47 -46.11
C GLY A 567 -13.92 -4.14 -44.64
N LYS A 568 -14.99 -3.49 -44.20
CA LYS A 568 -15.22 -3.22 -42.76
C LYS A 568 -15.72 -4.47 -42.04
N PRO A 569 -15.41 -4.63 -40.74
CA PRO A 569 -15.98 -5.71 -39.94
C PRO A 569 -17.52 -5.55 -39.83
N GLU A 570 -18.22 -6.65 -39.86
CA GLU A 570 -19.66 -6.77 -39.56
C GLU A 570 -19.91 -7.09 -38.10
N VAL A 571 -18.95 -7.82 -37.47
CA VAL A 571 -18.99 -8.19 -36.06
C VAL A 571 -17.62 -7.98 -35.42
N ILE A 572 -17.62 -7.58 -34.14
CA ILE A 572 -16.40 -7.44 -33.33
C ILE A 572 -16.44 -8.45 -32.18
N LEU A 573 -15.43 -9.30 -32.10
CA LEU A 573 -15.19 -10.23 -30.99
C LEU A 573 -14.17 -9.60 -30.05
N ILE A 574 -14.51 -9.46 -28.75
CA ILE A 574 -13.66 -8.82 -27.74
C ILE A 574 -13.30 -9.87 -26.70
N GLY A 575 -12.02 -10.11 -26.52
CA GLY A 575 -11.54 -11.08 -25.53
C GLY A 575 -10.43 -10.52 -24.65
N SER A 576 -10.31 -11.07 -23.45
CA SER A 576 -9.16 -10.89 -22.54
C SER A 576 -8.73 -12.25 -21.99
N GLY A 577 -7.48 -12.34 -21.51
CA GLY A 577 -7.00 -13.59 -20.91
C GLY A 577 -7.19 -14.82 -21.80
N SER A 578 -7.58 -15.92 -21.20
CA SER A 578 -7.76 -17.21 -21.89
C SER A 578 -8.81 -17.18 -23.00
N GLU A 579 -9.78 -16.26 -22.96
CA GLU A 579 -10.86 -16.17 -23.95
C GLU A 579 -10.44 -15.47 -25.25
N LEU A 580 -9.26 -14.82 -25.26
CA LEU A 580 -8.72 -14.24 -26.49
C LEU A 580 -8.53 -15.32 -27.56
N SER A 581 -8.04 -16.50 -27.18
CA SER A 581 -7.87 -17.64 -28.10
C SER A 581 -9.19 -18.17 -28.65
N LEU A 582 -10.27 -18.15 -27.85
CA LEU A 582 -11.62 -18.50 -28.33
C LEU A 582 -12.11 -17.50 -29.37
N CYS A 583 -11.90 -16.19 -29.14
CA CYS A 583 -12.25 -15.14 -30.11
C CYS A 583 -11.47 -15.31 -31.42
N VAL A 584 -10.18 -15.71 -31.35
CA VAL A 584 -9.35 -15.99 -32.55
C VAL A 584 -9.91 -17.18 -33.34
N ASN A 585 -10.24 -18.29 -32.67
CA ASN A 585 -10.80 -19.47 -33.32
C ASN A 585 -12.16 -19.15 -33.97
N ALA A 586 -13.08 -18.53 -33.24
CA ALA A 586 -14.38 -18.10 -33.77
C ALA A 586 -14.23 -17.12 -34.96
N HIS A 587 -13.22 -16.24 -34.93
CA HIS A 587 -12.92 -15.35 -36.06
C HIS A 587 -12.54 -16.13 -37.33
N GLU A 588 -11.71 -17.16 -37.21
CA GLU A 588 -11.30 -18.00 -38.35
C GLU A 588 -12.52 -18.76 -38.93
N GLU A 589 -13.40 -19.29 -38.09
CA GLU A 589 -14.63 -19.96 -38.52
C GLU A 589 -15.59 -18.98 -39.22
N LEU A 590 -15.84 -17.82 -38.62
CA LEU A 590 -16.70 -16.76 -39.22
C LEU A 590 -16.17 -16.31 -40.56
N LEU A 591 -14.85 -16.13 -40.71
CA LEU A 591 -14.26 -15.76 -42.02
C LEU A 591 -14.44 -16.88 -43.04
N ALA A 592 -14.35 -18.15 -42.67
CA ALA A 592 -14.60 -19.30 -43.54
C ALA A 592 -16.08 -19.35 -44.01
N GLU A 593 -17.01 -18.88 -43.20
CA GLU A 593 -18.43 -18.73 -43.55
C GLU A 593 -18.76 -17.44 -44.31
N GLY A 594 -17.75 -16.58 -44.53
CA GLY A 594 -17.89 -15.32 -45.26
C GLY A 594 -18.33 -14.12 -44.43
N VAL A 595 -18.37 -14.25 -43.11
CA VAL A 595 -18.68 -13.17 -42.17
C VAL A 595 -17.40 -12.39 -41.82
N ARG A 596 -17.42 -11.07 -42.05
CA ARG A 596 -16.28 -10.19 -41.78
C ARG A 596 -16.20 -9.87 -40.30
N SER A 597 -15.44 -10.62 -39.56
CA SER A 597 -15.21 -10.39 -38.13
C SER A 597 -13.91 -9.67 -37.85
N ARG A 598 -13.87 -8.90 -36.76
CA ARG A 598 -12.66 -8.31 -36.12
C ARG A 598 -12.44 -8.94 -34.77
N VAL A 599 -11.19 -9.21 -34.39
CA VAL A 599 -10.82 -9.58 -33.04
C VAL A 599 -10.13 -8.40 -32.34
N VAL A 600 -10.61 -8.07 -31.16
CA VAL A 600 -10.00 -7.07 -30.27
C VAL A 600 -9.49 -7.78 -29.02
N SER A 601 -8.18 -7.67 -28.75
CA SER A 601 -7.64 -7.98 -27.42
C SER A 601 -7.88 -6.79 -26.51
N MET A 602 -8.52 -7.00 -25.35
CA MET A 602 -8.83 -5.98 -24.35
C MET A 602 -8.32 -6.37 -22.97
N PRO A 603 -7.00 -6.41 -22.77
CA PRO A 603 -6.39 -6.84 -21.51
C PRO A 603 -6.56 -5.83 -20.37
N SER A 604 -6.84 -4.54 -20.62
CA SER A 604 -7.07 -3.55 -19.57
C SER A 604 -8.10 -2.48 -19.99
N TRP A 605 -9.15 -2.35 -19.20
CA TRP A 605 -10.17 -1.32 -19.40
C TRP A 605 -9.63 0.06 -19.05
N GLU A 606 -8.94 0.19 -17.93
CA GLU A 606 -8.45 1.45 -17.38
C GLU A 606 -7.47 2.12 -18.34
N ILE A 607 -6.55 1.35 -18.93
CA ILE A 607 -5.59 1.87 -19.92
C ILE A 607 -6.32 2.28 -21.20
N PHE A 608 -7.32 1.51 -21.63
CA PHE A 608 -8.09 1.82 -22.83
C PHE A 608 -8.96 3.07 -22.65
N GLU A 609 -9.61 3.23 -21.51
CA GLU A 609 -10.43 4.41 -21.20
C GLU A 609 -9.62 5.71 -21.13
N HIS A 610 -8.32 5.64 -20.82
CA HIS A 610 -7.41 6.79 -20.89
C HIS A 610 -6.96 7.16 -22.32
N GLN A 611 -7.29 6.36 -23.34
CA GLN A 611 -6.98 6.70 -24.73
C GLN A 611 -7.92 7.78 -25.27
N THR A 612 -7.45 8.46 -26.32
CA THR A 612 -8.31 9.44 -27.01
C THR A 612 -9.55 8.77 -27.61
N GLN A 613 -10.67 9.50 -27.70
CA GLN A 613 -11.90 9.01 -28.33
C GLN A 613 -11.65 8.49 -29.76
N ALA A 614 -10.81 9.18 -30.53
CA ALA A 614 -10.45 8.75 -31.88
C ALA A 614 -9.77 7.37 -31.90
N TYR A 615 -8.95 7.07 -30.91
CA TYR A 615 -8.36 5.74 -30.79
C TYR A 615 -9.42 4.71 -30.38
N GLN A 616 -10.23 5.01 -29.38
CA GLN A 616 -11.30 4.12 -28.92
C GLN A 616 -12.25 3.79 -30.08
N ASP A 617 -12.65 4.78 -30.90
CA ASP A 617 -13.50 4.59 -32.06
C ASP A 617 -12.80 3.79 -33.18
N SER A 618 -11.49 3.87 -33.29
CA SER A 618 -10.74 3.05 -34.27
C SER A 618 -10.73 1.56 -33.90
N ILE A 619 -10.73 1.25 -32.59
CA ILE A 619 -10.78 -0.12 -32.06
C ILE A 619 -12.21 -0.67 -32.09
N LEU A 620 -13.16 0.13 -31.60
CA LEU A 620 -14.59 -0.20 -31.48
C LEU A 620 -15.43 0.83 -32.29
N PRO A 621 -15.41 0.76 -33.64
CA PRO A 621 -16.13 1.72 -34.47
C PRO A 621 -17.59 1.83 -34.07
N PRO A 622 -18.15 3.05 -33.90
CA PRO A 622 -19.53 3.24 -33.44
C PRO A 622 -20.59 2.69 -34.40
N ASP A 623 -20.26 2.60 -35.67
CA ASP A 623 -21.14 2.05 -36.73
C ASP A 623 -21.19 0.52 -36.77
N VAL A 624 -20.30 -0.17 -36.04
CA VAL A 624 -20.31 -1.62 -35.88
C VAL A 624 -20.92 -1.97 -34.52
N THR A 625 -22.22 -2.24 -34.49
CA THR A 625 -22.98 -2.48 -33.26
C THR A 625 -23.09 -3.96 -32.87
N ALA A 626 -22.81 -4.89 -33.80
CA ALA A 626 -22.72 -6.30 -33.52
C ALA A 626 -21.37 -6.59 -32.81
N ARG A 627 -21.40 -6.67 -31.49
CA ARG A 627 -20.21 -6.90 -30.65
C ARG A 627 -20.46 -8.04 -29.69
N VAL A 628 -19.49 -8.91 -29.54
CA VAL A 628 -19.51 -10.01 -28.59
C VAL A 628 -18.27 -9.92 -27.69
N ALA A 629 -18.47 -9.76 -26.39
CA ALA A 629 -17.40 -9.88 -25.41
C ALA A 629 -17.40 -11.29 -24.79
N VAL A 630 -16.22 -11.86 -24.62
CA VAL A 630 -16.04 -13.21 -24.04
C VAL A 630 -15.06 -13.14 -22.89
N GLU A 631 -15.51 -13.45 -21.68
CA GLU A 631 -14.67 -13.43 -20.48
C GLU A 631 -15.19 -14.42 -19.43
N GLN A 632 -14.36 -15.34 -18.96
CA GLN A 632 -14.70 -16.32 -17.91
C GLN A 632 -14.78 -15.63 -16.52
N ALA A 633 -15.54 -14.55 -16.44
CA ALA A 633 -15.79 -13.76 -15.25
C ALA A 633 -17.21 -13.18 -15.31
N SER A 634 -17.58 -12.40 -14.30
CA SER A 634 -18.84 -11.67 -14.27
C SER A 634 -19.02 -10.79 -15.51
N THR A 635 -20.24 -10.79 -16.07
CA THR A 635 -20.60 -9.95 -17.21
C THR A 635 -20.72 -8.47 -16.87
N PHE A 636 -20.62 -8.11 -15.59
CA PHE A 636 -20.86 -6.75 -15.10
C PHE A 636 -19.88 -5.74 -15.70
N GLY A 637 -20.44 -4.67 -16.29
CA GLY A 637 -19.68 -3.55 -16.86
C GLY A 637 -19.32 -3.70 -18.34
N TRP A 638 -19.47 -4.88 -18.95
CA TRP A 638 -19.18 -5.11 -20.36
C TRP A 638 -20.14 -4.37 -21.32
N GLU A 639 -21.32 -3.98 -20.83
CA GLU A 639 -22.33 -3.25 -21.60
C GLU A 639 -21.77 -1.94 -22.19
N ARG A 640 -20.81 -1.29 -21.54
CA ARG A 640 -20.13 -0.07 -22.01
C ARG A 640 -19.40 -0.27 -23.34
N TYR A 641 -18.93 -1.49 -23.62
CA TYR A 641 -18.18 -1.82 -24.84
C TYR A 641 -19.03 -2.52 -25.91
N VAL A 642 -19.92 -3.42 -25.50
CA VAL A 642 -20.76 -4.15 -26.44
C VAL A 642 -22.02 -3.38 -26.85
N GLY A 643 -22.50 -2.46 -26.02
CA GLY A 643 -23.71 -1.69 -26.26
C GLY A 643 -24.99 -2.52 -26.22
N ASN A 644 -26.13 -1.90 -26.59
CA ASN A 644 -27.45 -2.53 -26.47
C ASN A 644 -27.70 -3.68 -27.46
N SER A 645 -27.00 -3.68 -28.60
CA SER A 645 -27.14 -4.71 -29.64
C SER A 645 -26.15 -5.88 -29.48
N GLY A 646 -25.15 -5.70 -28.64
CA GLY A 646 -24.13 -6.71 -28.40
C GLY A 646 -24.53 -7.80 -27.44
N ARG A 647 -23.62 -8.73 -27.22
CA ARG A 647 -23.76 -9.86 -26.29
C ARG A 647 -22.51 -10.03 -25.46
N VAL A 648 -22.69 -10.56 -24.25
CA VAL A 648 -21.58 -10.94 -23.36
C VAL A 648 -21.71 -12.42 -23.04
N ILE A 649 -20.67 -13.18 -23.36
CA ILE A 649 -20.49 -14.57 -22.95
C ILE A 649 -19.61 -14.53 -21.69
N GLY A 650 -20.21 -14.78 -20.54
CA GLY A 650 -19.55 -14.69 -19.25
C GLY A 650 -20.27 -15.48 -18.17
N MET A 651 -19.74 -15.45 -16.96
CA MET A 651 -20.28 -16.16 -15.81
C MET A 651 -21.45 -15.38 -15.19
N LYS A 652 -22.54 -16.09 -14.94
CA LYS A 652 -23.74 -15.58 -14.22
C LYS A 652 -23.99 -16.33 -12.91
N THR A 653 -23.20 -17.35 -12.64
CA THR A 653 -23.23 -18.19 -11.44
C THR A 653 -21.80 -18.49 -11.03
N PHE A 654 -21.61 -19.01 -9.85
CA PHE A 654 -20.33 -19.60 -9.47
C PHE A 654 -19.99 -20.78 -10.38
N GLY A 655 -18.69 -21.15 -10.42
CA GLY A 655 -18.21 -22.28 -11.18
C GLY A 655 -18.68 -23.63 -10.63
N ALA A 656 -17.99 -24.68 -10.99
CA ALA A 656 -18.27 -26.04 -10.53
C ALA A 656 -16.96 -26.87 -10.45
N SER A 657 -16.98 -27.97 -9.70
CA SER A 657 -15.85 -28.90 -9.63
C SER A 657 -15.96 -29.92 -10.76
N ALA A 658 -15.09 -29.82 -11.76
CA ALA A 658 -14.96 -30.75 -12.89
C ALA A 658 -13.68 -30.47 -13.69
N PRO A 659 -13.22 -31.37 -14.57
CA PRO A 659 -12.15 -31.05 -15.52
C PRO A 659 -12.47 -29.82 -16.38
N LEU A 660 -11.48 -28.99 -16.64
CA LEU A 660 -11.66 -27.69 -17.32
C LEU A 660 -12.51 -27.77 -18.61
N LYS A 661 -12.27 -28.78 -19.46
CA LYS A 661 -13.03 -28.93 -20.71
C LYS A 661 -14.54 -29.20 -20.49
N GLU A 662 -14.89 -29.88 -19.41
CA GLU A 662 -16.31 -30.09 -19.05
C GLU A 662 -16.94 -28.80 -18.56
N LEU A 663 -16.16 -27.98 -17.80
CA LEU A 663 -16.59 -26.67 -17.35
C LEU A 663 -16.78 -25.70 -18.53
N GLN A 664 -15.83 -25.66 -19.46
CA GLN A 664 -15.93 -24.83 -20.66
C GLN A 664 -17.21 -25.17 -21.44
N ARG A 665 -17.46 -26.45 -21.67
CA ARG A 665 -18.70 -26.90 -22.34
C ARG A 665 -19.95 -26.55 -21.54
N LYS A 666 -19.94 -26.78 -20.24
CA LYS A 666 -21.10 -26.50 -19.38
C LYS A 666 -21.50 -25.03 -19.38
N PHE A 667 -20.50 -24.13 -19.38
CA PHE A 667 -20.72 -22.68 -19.29
C PHE A 667 -20.66 -21.96 -20.65
N GLY A 668 -20.48 -22.69 -21.76
CA GLY A 668 -20.54 -22.16 -23.13
C GLY A 668 -19.29 -21.41 -23.58
N PHE A 669 -18.12 -21.84 -23.11
CA PHE A 669 -16.82 -21.28 -23.51
C PHE A 669 -16.10 -22.22 -24.51
N GLU A 670 -16.79 -22.57 -25.58
CA GLU A 670 -16.27 -23.29 -26.73
C GLU A 670 -16.42 -22.41 -27.98
N PRO A 671 -15.55 -22.56 -29.03
CA PRO A 671 -15.57 -21.68 -30.19
C PRO A 671 -16.91 -21.70 -30.97
N GLU A 672 -17.57 -22.88 -31.07
CA GLU A 672 -18.87 -23.06 -31.72
C GLU A 672 -19.98 -22.27 -30.99
#